data_baf92bbf4c12294be2b1f7e044a29e22
#
_entry.id   baf92bbf4c12294be2b1f7e044a29e22
#
_cell.length_a   1.000
_cell.length_b   1.000
_cell.length_c   1.000
_cell.angle_alpha   90.00
_cell.angle_beta   90.00
_cell.angle_gamma   90.00
#
_symmetry.space_group_name_H-M   'P 1'
#
loop_
_entity.id
_entity.type
_entity.pdbx_description
1 polymer ?
#
loop_
_entity_poly.entity_id
_entity_poly.type
_entity_poly.pdbx_seq_one_letter_code
_entity_poly.pdbx_strand_id
1 'polypeptide(L)'
;MQLEVYRLLSCHLRLAWSLQHRDTALALPCAVVAYRSIYSETGVWEREYKVETRRRVECCWRPRIKELMCREPEGLGSQRKKFYVLAMFPYPSGQLHMGHMRVYTICDAIAHFHRMKGHQVLNPMGWDAFGLPAENAAIERGLDPDEWTRRNIQSMKEQLNGLGLCFNWDREITTCLPEYYKWTQYFFVRLFKAGLAYQKEALVNWDPVDQTVLANEQVDENGRSWRSGALVEQKLLKQWFIKTTNYAKPLLDALADLPEWYGVKMMQANWIGECTGCYFDFLLKLNGKETGEKLIAYTSSPEAVFGAAFVSILPSHWLLQGSSPCRRPLEEAFQPDKDCLTPVTALNVFTGQEVPVIISSQEQFQDHLDTVIGVPDCSVEAAELASALGLTWDTVLQTHPDGRVTLSSSAEFTGLSRQEAFDAITQKARDRGVGGHFTSTKLRDWLISRQRYWGTPIPVVHCPTCGTVAVPEEELPVTLPQLSSLTAKGKSPLEAATHWTNTQCPRCQGPAQRETDTMDTFVDSAWPFDHSLADHWMPVDVYIGGQEHAVMHLYYARFFSHFCKDLHLVSHREPFQKLLVLGLIKGQTFCLADSGQYLSRNDVDFSGPEPVQIGSGRSVKVTWEKMSKSKHNGLVPQKMVDQYGIDTVRLCILSAAPPEQDILWDHKMDALAGVLRWQARLWGLVTKLREARQTSGSPNSEMLSRKEHVEAKKLWTLKNATVSAVTHHYTDDFLLNAAISRLMILTRALSQSSPHVVLHSIEFEEALAVLCMMIAPMAPHLASELWAGLSHVQNPLSALLSVGGDVLQKPWPTVDPKYLETPESVDVSVQINNRACGVVTVPSQVAQDVDQVRQLVLESPLGLQHLATSTIKKAILSPRTALINFLVED
;
A
#
# COMPACT_ATOMS: atom_id res chain seq x y z
N MET A 1 1.53 -43.87 -29.44
CA MET A 1 0.25 -43.87 -30.21
C MET A 1 -1.00 -43.52 -29.38
N GLN A 2 -0.98 -43.46 -28.07
CA GLN A 2 -2.14 -43.04 -27.26
C GLN A 2 -2.06 -41.56 -26.76
N LEU A 3 -0.96 -40.86 -26.90
CA LEU A 3 -0.77 -39.46 -26.49
C LEU A 3 -1.04 -38.43 -27.61
N GLU A 4 -1.09 -38.84 -28.88
CA GLU A 4 -1.43 -37.92 -29.98
C GLU A 4 -2.94 -37.84 -30.26
N VAL A 5 -3.71 -38.86 -29.90
CA VAL A 5 -5.19 -38.87 -30.05
C VAL A 5 -5.86 -37.93 -29.05
N TYR A 6 -5.26 -37.69 -27.88
CA TYR A 6 -5.78 -36.74 -26.89
C TYR A 6 -5.55 -35.26 -27.26
N ARG A 7 -4.52 -34.94 -28.07
CA ARG A 7 -4.27 -33.58 -28.55
C ARG A 7 -5.19 -33.15 -29.69
N LEU A 8 -5.65 -34.09 -30.51
CA LEU A 8 -6.57 -33.79 -31.63
C LEU A 8 -8.03 -33.71 -31.15
N LEU A 9 -8.44 -34.45 -30.13
CA LEU A 9 -9.78 -34.36 -29.55
C LEU A 9 -10.00 -33.11 -28.71
N SER A 10 -8.95 -32.55 -28.11
CA SER A 10 -9.04 -31.30 -27.36
C SER A 10 -9.17 -30.05 -28.24
N CYS A 11 -8.68 -30.09 -29.48
CA CYS A 11 -8.84 -28.99 -30.44
C CYS A 11 -10.24 -28.96 -31.06
N HIS A 12 -10.87 -30.12 -31.30
CA HIS A 12 -12.23 -30.19 -31.90
C HIS A 12 -13.35 -29.89 -30.88
N LEU A 13 -13.18 -30.19 -29.62
CA LEU A 13 -14.14 -29.83 -28.57
C LEU A 13 -14.11 -28.32 -28.21
N ARG A 14 -13.00 -27.64 -28.40
CA ARG A 14 -12.92 -26.17 -28.23
C ARG A 14 -13.57 -25.39 -29.39
N LEU A 15 -13.62 -25.95 -30.61
CA LEU A 15 -14.32 -25.34 -31.74
C LEU A 15 -15.84 -25.60 -31.73
N ALA A 16 -16.31 -26.71 -31.17
CA ALA A 16 -17.73 -27.01 -31.06
C ALA A 16 -18.45 -26.21 -29.93
N TRP A 17 -17.73 -25.82 -28.88
CA TRP A 17 -18.29 -25.05 -27.74
C TRP A 17 -18.45 -23.54 -28.04
N SER A 18 -17.73 -23.02 -29.04
CA SER A 18 -17.82 -21.63 -29.48
C SER A 18 -18.97 -21.31 -30.41
N LEU A 19 -19.74 -22.35 -30.88
CA LEU A 19 -20.80 -22.19 -31.85
C LEU A 19 -22.25 -22.31 -31.29
N GLN A 20 -22.41 -22.60 -30.00
CA GLN A 20 -23.73 -22.82 -29.41
C GLN A 20 -24.27 -21.72 -28.45
N HIS A 21 -23.52 -20.63 -28.18
CA HIS A 21 -24.04 -19.49 -27.43
C HIS A 21 -23.79 -18.19 -28.21
N ARG A 22 -24.57 -18.02 -29.28
CA ARG A 22 -24.84 -16.71 -29.86
C ARG A 22 -26.24 -16.31 -29.49
N ASP A 23 -26.35 -15.44 -28.49
CA ASP A 23 -27.43 -14.44 -28.47
C ASP A 23 -27.00 -13.19 -27.71
N THR A 24 -27.03 -12.09 -28.48
CA THR A 24 -27.23 -10.70 -28.14
C THR A 24 -26.25 -10.03 -27.15
N ALA A 25 -25.07 -9.68 -27.64
CA ALA A 25 -24.45 -8.37 -27.32
C ALA A 25 -23.66 -7.95 -28.57
N LEU A 26 -23.94 -6.80 -29.12
CA LEU A 26 -23.21 -6.16 -30.20
C LEU A 26 -21.74 -5.93 -29.83
N ALA A 27 -20.95 -6.98 -29.81
CA ALA A 27 -19.52 -6.92 -29.97
C ALA A 27 -19.26 -6.86 -31.47
N LEU A 28 -18.98 -5.68 -32.00
CA LEU A 28 -18.41 -5.53 -33.34
C LEU A 28 -17.18 -6.44 -33.40
N PRO A 29 -17.14 -7.36 -34.36
CA PRO A 29 -16.00 -8.24 -34.50
C PRO A 29 -14.78 -7.43 -34.86
N CYS A 30 -13.76 -7.47 -34.01
CA CYS A 30 -12.41 -6.94 -34.30
C CYS A 30 -11.75 -7.63 -35.51
N ALA A 31 -12.46 -8.44 -36.28
CA ALA A 31 -11.88 -9.35 -37.25
C ALA A 31 -12.10 -9.02 -38.71
N VAL A 32 -12.79 -7.93 -39.08
CA VAL A 32 -12.95 -7.59 -40.50
C VAL A 32 -12.95 -6.05 -40.70
N VAL A 33 -11.84 -5.40 -40.31
CA VAL A 33 -11.46 -4.15 -40.96
C VAL A 33 -10.11 -4.37 -41.62
N ALA A 34 -10.06 -4.25 -42.91
CA ALA A 34 -8.84 -4.38 -43.71
C ALA A 34 -7.82 -3.35 -43.18
N TYR A 35 -6.89 -3.84 -42.35
CA TYR A 35 -5.89 -3.04 -41.68
C TYR A 35 -4.85 -2.57 -42.69
N ARG A 36 -4.98 -1.32 -43.07
CA ARG A 36 -3.91 -0.60 -43.75
C ARG A 36 -3.45 0.50 -42.79
N SER A 37 -2.13 0.49 -42.57
CA SER A 37 -1.34 1.62 -42.07
C SER A 37 -1.20 1.84 -40.56
N ILE A 38 -0.50 0.91 -39.91
CA ILE A 38 0.50 1.26 -38.90
C ILE A 38 1.84 0.89 -39.48
N TYR A 39 2.88 1.65 -39.19
CA TYR A 39 4.20 1.49 -39.81
C TYR A 39 4.81 0.10 -39.56
N SER A 40 4.69 -0.41 -38.35
CA SER A 40 5.18 -1.73 -37.94
C SER A 40 4.60 -2.90 -38.72
N GLU A 41 3.44 -2.75 -39.36
CA GLU A 41 2.82 -3.80 -40.20
C GLU A 41 2.95 -3.53 -41.71
N THR A 42 2.89 -2.28 -42.12
CA THR A 42 2.76 -1.89 -43.52
C THR A 42 4.02 -1.21 -44.08
N GLY A 43 4.94 -0.77 -43.25
CA GLY A 43 6.08 0.08 -43.65
C GLY A 43 5.67 1.48 -44.11
N VAL A 44 4.39 1.87 -43.98
CA VAL A 44 3.87 3.18 -44.36
C VAL A 44 3.57 3.99 -43.14
N TRP A 45 4.22 5.17 -43.03
CA TRP A 45 4.01 6.09 -41.91
C TRP A 45 2.84 7.01 -42.18
N GLU A 46 1.84 7.04 -41.25
CA GLU A 46 0.75 8.00 -41.30
C GLU A 46 1.20 9.38 -40.82
N ARG A 47 0.77 10.45 -41.51
CA ARG A 47 1.13 11.82 -41.12
C ARG A 47 0.51 12.28 -39.83
N GLU A 48 -0.69 11.81 -39.50
CA GLU A 48 -1.48 12.29 -38.36
C GLU A 48 -1.82 11.15 -37.39
N TYR A 49 -1.72 11.42 -36.10
CA TYR A 49 -2.11 10.49 -35.03
C TYR A 49 -3.59 10.67 -34.66
N LYS A 50 -4.48 10.08 -35.47
CA LYS A 50 -5.95 10.12 -35.29
C LYS A 50 -6.42 9.02 -34.33
N VAL A 51 -7.72 9.05 -33.96
CA VAL A 51 -8.33 8.03 -33.09
C VAL A 51 -8.21 6.64 -33.70
N GLU A 52 -8.42 6.49 -35.00
CA GLU A 52 -8.32 5.23 -35.72
C GLU A 52 -6.88 4.71 -35.74
N THR A 53 -5.89 5.56 -36.00
CA THR A 53 -4.47 5.24 -35.94
C THR A 53 -4.08 4.74 -34.56
N ARG A 54 -4.51 5.45 -33.51
CA ARG A 54 -4.24 5.07 -32.09
C ARG A 54 -4.79 3.69 -31.79
N ARG A 55 -6.04 3.41 -32.11
CA ARG A 55 -6.65 2.10 -31.89
C ARG A 55 -5.89 0.97 -32.58
N ARG A 56 -5.47 1.20 -33.83
CA ARG A 56 -4.66 0.22 -34.58
C ARG A 56 -3.29 -0.01 -33.95
N VAL A 57 -2.60 1.04 -33.54
CA VAL A 57 -1.33 0.95 -32.80
C VAL A 57 -1.50 0.12 -31.54
N GLU A 58 -2.50 0.40 -30.72
CA GLU A 58 -2.76 -0.34 -29.50
C GLU A 58 -3.13 -1.81 -29.76
N CYS A 59 -3.96 -2.08 -30.77
CA CYS A 59 -4.32 -3.45 -31.14
C CYS A 59 -3.11 -4.28 -31.63
N CYS A 60 -2.21 -3.66 -32.39
CA CYS A 60 -1.01 -4.32 -32.91
C CYS A 60 0.02 -4.60 -31.81
N TRP A 61 0.31 -3.58 -30.99
CA TRP A 61 1.39 -3.69 -30.02
C TRP A 61 1.02 -4.43 -28.72
N ARG A 62 -0.26 -4.39 -28.30
CA ARG A 62 -0.69 -5.02 -27.03
C ARG A 62 -0.29 -6.49 -26.89
N PRO A 63 -0.52 -7.40 -27.86
CA PRO A 63 -0.10 -8.79 -27.72
C PRO A 63 1.43 -8.94 -27.68
N ARG A 64 2.17 -8.13 -28.44
CA ARG A 64 3.64 -8.14 -28.47
C ARG A 64 4.23 -7.67 -27.15
N ILE A 65 3.71 -6.57 -26.61
CA ILE A 65 4.13 -6.03 -25.31
C ILE A 65 3.83 -7.04 -24.21
N LYS A 66 2.64 -7.64 -24.22
CA LYS A 66 2.28 -8.71 -23.28
C LYS A 66 3.27 -9.87 -23.31
N GLU A 67 3.60 -10.37 -24.50
CA GLU A 67 4.57 -11.45 -24.66
C GLU A 67 5.95 -11.07 -24.11
N LEU A 68 6.42 -9.86 -24.38
CA LEU A 68 7.73 -9.38 -23.91
C LEU A 68 7.79 -9.16 -22.41
N MET A 69 6.71 -8.61 -21.80
CA MET A 69 6.74 -8.07 -20.45
C MET A 69 6.17 -9.00 -19.39
N CYS A 70 5.28 -9.94 -19.77
CA CYS A 70 4.69 -10.89 -18.84
C CYS A 70 5.50 -12.20 -18.72
N ARG A 71 6.68 -12.29 -19.33
CA ARG A 71 7.57 -13.46 -19.18
C ARG A 71 7.98 -13.62 -17.73
N GLU A 72 8.09 -14.89 -17.29
CA GLU A 72 8.62 -15.19 -15.97
C GLU A 72 10.01 -14.56 -15.79
N PRO A 73 10.33 -14.04 -14.59
CA PRO A 73 11.68 -13.67 -14.25
C PRO A 73 12.60 -14.90 -14.38
N GLU A 74 13.86 -14.66 -14.77
CA GLU A 74 14.88 -15.71 -14.80
C GLU A 74 14.98 -16.37 -13.42
N GLY A 75 15.37 -17.67 -13.39
CA GLY A 75 15.45 -18.43 -12.12
C GLY A 75 16.50 -17.87 -11.13
N LEU A 76 16.57 -18.46 -9.95
CA LEU A 76 17.42 -18.05 -8.81
C LEU A 76 18.94 -17.90 -9.10
N GLY A 77 19.45 -18.33 -10.26
CA GLY A 77 20.84 -18.20 -10.67
C GLY A 77 21.17 -16.95 -11.49
N SER A 78 20.20 -16.06 -11.71
CA SER A 78 20.45 -14.84 -12.50
C SER A 78 21.39 -13.88 -11.78
N GLN A 79 22.40 -13.34 -12.50
CA GLN A 79 23.30 -12.30 -11.98
C GLN A 79 22.65 -10.90 -11.99
N ARG A 80 21.43 -10.76 -12.52
CA ARG A 80 20.72 -9.49 -12.56
C ARG A 80 20.19 -9.11 -11.19
N LYS A 81 20.27 -7.84 -10.84
CA LYS A 81 19.66 -7.32 -9.61
C LYS A 81 18.16 -7.54 -9.64
N LYS A 82 17.60 -8.12 -8.56
CA LYS A 82 16.17 -8.30 -8.43
C LYS A 82 15.46 -6.96 -8.22
N PHE A 83 14.21 -6.88 -8.64
CA PHE A 83 13.30 -5.79 -8.28
C PHE A 83 11.87 -6.33 -8.15
N TYR A 84 11.33 -6.27 -6.96
CA TYR A 84 9.98 -6.73 -6.66
C TYR A 84 9.05 -5.53 -6.45
N VAL A 85 8.15 -5.30 -7.39
CA VAL A 85 7.09 -4.30 -7.25
C VAL A 85 5.76 -5.01 -7.03
N LEU A 86 5.05 -4.62 -5.99
CA LEU A 86 3.80 -5.26 -5.58
C LEU A 86 2.71 -4.23 -5.39
N ALA A 87 1.60 -4.41 -6.07
CA ALA A 87 0.38 -3.64 -5.83
C ALA A 87 -0.53 -4.36 -4.83
N MET A 88 -1.27 -3.62 -4.00
CA MET A 88 -2.33 -4.21 -3.18
C MET A 88 -3.35 -4.93 -4.06
N PHE A 89 -3.70 -6.15 -3.67
CA PHE A 89 -4.61 -7.00 -4.44
C PHE A 89 -6.05 -6.48 -4.34
N PRO A 90 -6.84 -6.57 -5.42
CA PRO A 90 -8.23 -6.16 -5.39
C PRO A 90 -9.11 -7.24 -4.78
N TYR A 91 -10.23 -6.80 -4.17
CA TYR A 91 -11.33 -7.69 -3.79
C TYR A 91 -12.17 -8.02 -5.04
N PRO A 92 -12.35 -9.31 -5.40
CA PRO A 92 -13.13 -9.72 -6.58
C PRO A 92 -14.64 -9.66 -6.32
N SER A 93 -15.14 -8.51 -5.85
CA SER A 93 -16.55 -8.27 -5.55
C SER A 93 -17.35 -7.67 -6.71
N GLY A 94 -16.71 -7.50 -7.88
CA GLY A 94 -17.35 -6.96 -9.09
C GLY A 94 -16.34 -6.30 -10.04
N GLN A 95 -16.76 -5.35 -10.89
CA GLN A 95 -15.93 -4.72 -11.91
C GLN A 95 -14.88 -3.77 -11.31
N LEU A 96 -13.76 -3.58 -12.02
CA LEU A 96 -12.74 -2.58 -11.73
C LEU A 96 -13.31 -1.15 -11.89
N HIS A 97 -12.73 -0.21 -11.16
CA HIS A 97 -12.99 1.23 -11.29
C HIS A 97 -11.67 2.01 -11.47
N MET A 98 -11.75 3.31 -11.77
CA MET A 98 -10.57 4.13 -12.04
C MET A 98 -9.55 4.17 -10.90
N GLY A 99 -9.96 3.99 -9.64
CA GLY A 99 -9.04 3.84 -8.51
C GLY A 99 -8.08 2.67 -8.66
N HIS A 100 -8.58 1.50 -9.07
CA HIS A 100 -7.75 0.35 -9.40
C HIS A 100 -6.81 0.65 -10.57
N MET A 101 -7.33 1.31 -11.62
CA MET A 101 -6.52 1.70 -12.78
C MET A 101 -5.33 2.57 -12.37
N ARG A 102 -5.49 3.48 -11.39
CA ARG A 102 -4.38 4.31 -10.89
C ARG A 102 -3.27 3.48 -10.27
N VAL A 103 -3.61 2.61 -9.33
CA VAL A 103 -2.65 1.73 -8.64
C VAL A 103 -1.86 0.90 -9.64
N TYR A 104 -2.57 0.21 -10.52
CA TYR A 104 -1.94 -0.74 -11.44
C TYR A 104 -1.18 -0.08 -12.58
N THR A 105 -1.60 1.11 -13.04
CA THR A 105 -0.84 1.87 -14.03
C THR A 105 0.50 2.36 -13.49
N ILE A 106 0.53 2.86 -12.25
CA ILE A 106 1.78 3.28 -11.59
C ILE A 106 2.70 2.07 -11.39
N CYS A 107 2.16 0.96 -10.87
CA CYS A 107 2.90 -0.28 -10.66
C CYS A 107 3.53 -0.80 -11.96
N ASP A 108 2.74 -0.86 -13.03
CA ASP A 108 3.16 -1.32 -14.35
C ASP A 108 4.24 -0.42 -14.98
N ALA A 109 4.10 0.92 -14.85
CA ALA A 109 5.10 1.86 -15.34
C ALA A 109 6.45 1.71 -14.61
N ILE A 110 6.44 1.51 -13.29
CA ILE A 110 7.64 1.25 -12.49
C ILE A 110 8.27 -0.10 -12.90
N ALA A 111 7.45 -1.14 -13.09
CA ALA A 111 7.93 -2.44 -13.55
C ALA A 111 8.62 -2.37 -14.92
N HIS A 112 8.03 -1.68 -15.90
CA HIS A 112 8.63 -1.48 -17.22
C HIS A 112 9.96 -0.72 -17.14
N PHE A 113 10.01 0.36 -16.35
CA PHE A 113 11.24 1.11 -16.14
C PHE A 113 12.37 0.24 -15.59
N HIS A 114 12.10 -0.54 -14.54
CA HIS A 114 13.12 -1.40 -13.94
C HIS A 114 13.57 -2.53 -14.88
N ARG A 115 12.69 -3.07 -15.72
CA ARG A 115 13.08 -4.01 -16.80
C ARG A 115 14.03 -3.35 -17.78
N MET A 116 13.74 -2.11 -18.21
CA MET A 116 14.65 -1.35 -19.08
C MET A 116 16.00 -1.01 -18.41
N LYS A 117 16.04 -0.91 -17.08
CA LYS A 117 17.29 -0.83 -16.30
C LYS A 117 18.06 -2.14 -16.22
N GLY A 118 17.55 -3.22 -16.78
CA GLY A 118 18.19 -4.54 -16.76
C GLY A 118 17.95 -5.34 -15.49
N HIS A 119 17.03 -4.94 -14.63
CA HIS A 119 16.68 -5.71 -13.43
C HIS A 119 15.85 -6.94 -13.81
N GLN A 120 15.93 -7.97 -12.97
CA GLN A 120 15.00 -9.06 -12.92
C GLN A 120 13.76 -8.59 -12.14
N VAL A 121 12.63 -8.39 -12.82
CA VAL A 121 11.45 -7.75 -12.23
C VAL A 121 10.35 -8.76 -11.97
N LEU A 122 9.87 -8.80 -10.72
CA LEU A 122 8.67 -9.51 -10.31
C LEU A 122 7.53 -8.49 -10.09
N ASN A 123 6.44 -8.65 -10.85
CA ASN A 123 5.21 -7.86 -10.75
C ASN A 123 4.00 -8.80 -10.79
N PRO A 124 3.69 -9.53 -9.69
CA PRO A 124 2.59 -10.48 -9.64
C PRO A 124 1.24 -9.77 -9.46
N MET A 125 0.17 -10.51 -9.73
CA MET A 125 -1.20 -10.12 -9.40
C MET A 125 -1.82 -11.20 -8.53
N GLY A 126 -2.70 -10.79 -7.61
CA GLY A 126 -3.49 -11.68 -6.79
C GLY A 126 -4.88 -11.14 -6.51
N TRP A 127 -5.64 -11.95 -5.80
CA TRP A 127 -7.03 -11.68 -5.45
C TRP A 127 -7.22 -11.92 -3.96
N ASP A 128 -7.59 -10.87 -3.22
CA ASP A 128 -8.09 -11.01 -1.86
C ASP A 128 -9.55 -11.44 -1.96
N ALA A 129 -9.74 -12.76 -1.99
CA ALA A 129 -10.93 -13.39 -2.56
C ALA A 129 -11.97 -13.81 -1.51
N PHE A 130 -11.62 -13.80 -0.22
CA PHE A 130 -12.53 -14.05 0.89
C PHE A 130 -13.25 -12.78 1.36
N GLY A 131 -14.17 -12.94 2.30
CA GLY A 131 -14.79 -11.90 3.09
C GLY A 131 -16.17 -11.45 2.65
N LEU A 132 -16.73 -10.60 3.50
CA LEU A 132 -18.11 -10.09 3.44
C LEU A 132 -18.55 -9.49 2.11
N PRO A 133 -17.73 -8.70 1.37
CA PRO A 133 -18.21 -8.10 0.12
C PRO A 133 -18.61 -9.12 -0.94
N ALA A 134 -17.84 -10.21 -1.05
CA ALA A 134 -18.12 -11.27 -1.98
C ALA A 134 -19.32 -12.11 -1.51
N GLU A 135 -19.36 -12.46 -0.21
CA GLU A 135 -20.44 -13.21 0.39
C GLU A 135 -21.78 -12.51 0.29
N ASN A 136 -21.86 -11.24 0.72
CA ASN A 136 -23.11 -10.46 0.66
C ASN A 136 -23.60 -10.30 -0.80
N ALA A 137 -22.68 -10.03 -1.73
CA ALA A 137 -23.02 -9.91 -3.15
C ALA A 137 -23.51 -11.23 -3.77
N ALA A 138 -23.00 -12.36 -3.31
CA ALA A 138 -23.46 -13.69 -3.72
C ALA A 138 -24.85 -13.99 -3.14
N ILE A 139 -25.06 -13.74 -1.83
CA ILE A 139 -26.36 -13.93 -1.16
C ILE A 139 -27.46 -13.10 -1.82
N GLU A 140 -27.20 -11.81 -2.10
CA GLU A 140 -28.16 -10.92 -2.78
C GLU A 140 -28.61 -11.45 -4.15
N ARG A 141 -27.77 -12.26 -4.82
CA ARG A 141 -28.00 -12.83 -6.14
C ARG A 141 -28.43 -14.29 -6.11
N GLY A 142 -28.54 -14.87 -4.93
CA GLY A 142 -28.86 -16.30 -4.78
C GLY A 142 -27.80 -17.23 -5.36
N LEU A 143 -26.52 -16.81 -5.35
CA LEU A 143 -25.38 -17.55 -5.87
C LEU A 143 -24.48 -18.06 -4.75
N ASP A 144 -23.71 -19.11 -5.03
CA ASP A 144 -22.65 -19.58 -4.17
C ASP A 144 -21.46 -18.57 -4.16
N PRO A 145 -20.88 -18.21 -2.99
CA PRO A 145 -19.78 -17.26 -2.92
C PRO A 145 -18.52 -17.70 -3.69
N ASP A 146 -18.19 -18.99 -3.73
CA ASP A 146 -17.05 -19.49 -4.51
C ASP A 146 -17.30 -19.28 -6.01
N GLU A 147 -18.47 -19.68 -6.51
CA GLU A 147 -18.83 -19.48 -7.90
C GLU A 147 -18.84 -17.99 -8.29
N TRP A 148 -19.45 -17.16 -7.46
CA TRP A 148 -19.50 -15.71 -7.66
C TRP A 148 -18.10 -15.09 -7.69
N THR A 149 -17.23 -15.47 -6.76
CA THR A 149 -15.86 -14.98 -6.65
C THR A 149 -15.03 -15.38 -7.86
N ARG A 150 -15.08 -16.65 -8.28
CA ARG A 150 -14.36 -17.15 -9.47
C ARG A 150 -14.78 -16.43 -10.76
N ARG A 151 -16.07 -16.20 -10.93
CA ARG A 151 -16.60 -15.43 -12.09
C ARG A 151 -16.07 -14.00 -12.09
N ASN A 152 -16.02 -13.34 -10.92
CA ASN A 152 -15.48 -11.99 -10.81
C ASN A 152 -13.97 -11.95 -11.06
N ILE A 153 -13.19 -12.88 -10.53
CA ILE A 153 -11.75 -13.00 -10.79
C ILE A 153 -11.51 -13.10 -12.29
N GLN A 154 -12.19 -13.99 -12.98
CA GLN A 154 -12.05 -14.15 -14.43
C GLN A 154 -12.39 -12.86 -15.18
N SER A 155 -13.51 -12.22 -14.83
CA SER A 155 -13.92 -10.95 -15.44
C SER A 155 -12.92 -9.82 -15.19
N MET A 156 -12.43 -9.68 -13.95
CA MET A 156 -11.45 -8.66 -13.61
C MET A 156 -10.10 -8.91 -14.28
N LYS A 157 -9.67 -10.17 -14.41
CA LYS A 157 -8.46 -10.58 -15.13
C LYS A 157 -8.54 -10.19 -16.62
N GLU A 158 -9.70 -10.41 -17.24
CA GLU A 158 -9.96 -9.99 -18.61
C GLU A 158 -9.92 -8.46 -18.75
N GLN A 159 -10.50 -7.72 -17.78
CA GLN A 159 -10.44 -6.26 -17.74
C GLN A 159 -8.99 -5.77 -17.62
N LEU A 160 -8.19 -6.30 -16.69
CA LEU A 160 -6.78 -5.93 -16.52
C LEU A 160 -5.96 -6.17 -17.79
N ASN A 161 -6.16 -7.32 -18.43
CA ASN A 161 -5.54 -7.62 -19.73
C ASN A 161 -6.01 -6.66 -20.84
N GLY A 162 -7.30 -6.29 -20.84
CA GLY A 162 -7.88 -5.32 -21.77
C GLY A 162 -7.33 -3.91 -21.60
N LEU A 163 -6.92 -3.55 -20.39
CA LEU A 163 -6.32 -2.27 -20.05
C LEU A 163 -4.82 -2.18 -20.38
N GLY A 164 -4.23 -3.22 -21.01
CA GLY A 164 -2.83 -3.24 -21.43
C GLY A 164 -1.82 -3.30 -20.27
N LEU A 165 -2.23 -3.81 -19.12
CA LEU A 165 -1.38 -3.99 -17.95
C LEU A 165 -0.64 -5.35 -18.01
N CYS A 166 0.63 -5.36 -17.60
CA CYS A 166 1.52 -6.51 -17.71
C CYS A 166 1.92 -7.06 -16.34
N PHE A 167 1.26 -8.16 -15.93
CA PHE A 167 1.56 -8.87 -14.69
C PHE A 167 2.17 -10.25 -14.96
N ASN A 168 2.93 -10.77 -13.97
CA ASN A 168 3.43 -12.14 -13.97
C ASN A 168 2.30 -13.10 -13.57
N TRP A 169 1.40 -13.43 -14.49
CA TRP A 169 0.23 -14.28 -14.23
C TRP A 169 0.57 -15.71 -13.80
N ASP A 170 1.78 -16.19 -14.11
CA ASP A 170 2.28 -17.49 -13.64
C ASP A 170 2.56 -17.49 -12.11
N ARG A 171 2.53 -16.31 -11.50
CA ARG A 171 2.64 -16.06 -10.05
C ARG A 171 1.33 -15.52 -9.46
N GLU A 172 0.21 -15.82 -10.11
CA GLU A 172 -1.12 -15.41 -9.65
C GLU A 172 -1.47 -16.06 -8.31
N ILE A 173 -2.01 -15.25 -7.40
CA ILE A 173 -2.41 -15.64 -6.04
C ILE A 173 -3.91 -15.47 -5.89
N THR A 174 -4.58 -16.45 -5.26
CA THR A 174 -6.02 -16.38 -4.96
C THR A 174 -6.24 -16.90 -3.55
N THR A 175 -6.58 -16.02 -2.61
CA THR A 175 -6.61 -16.35 -1.18
C THR A 175 -7.66 -17.38 -0.80
N CYS A 176 -8.75 -17.52 -1.57
CA CYS A 176 -9.81 -18.51 -1.31
C CYS A 176 -9.51 -19.92 -1.83
N LEU A 177 -8.37 -20.15 -2.46
CA LEU A 177 -8.01 -21.50 -2.89
C LEU A 177 -7.43 -22.32 -1.73
N PRO A 178 -7.80 -23.60 -1.59
CA PRO A 178 -7.28 -24.48 -0.53
C PRO A 178 -5.76 -24.56 -0.49
N GLU A 179 -5.09 -24.51 -1.65
CA GLU A 179 -3.64 -24.52 -1.79
C GLU A 179 -3.00 -23.28 -1.16
N TYR A 180 -3.74 -22.17 -1.13
CA TYR A 180 -3.30 -20.94 -0.51
C TYR A 180 -3.67 -20.90 0.97
N TYR A 181 -4.95 -20.99 1.34
CA TYR A 181 -5.35 -20.77 2.73
C TYR A 181 -4.92 -21.88 3.69
N LYS A 182 -4.46 -23.02 3.19
CA LYS A 182 -3.77 -24.01 4.02
C LYS A 182 -2.57 -23.39 4.76
N TRP A 183 -1.92 -22.41 4.12
CA TRP A 183 -0.78 -21.71 4.74
C TRP A 183 -1.25 -20.68 5.77
N THR A 184 -2.36 -19.98 5.52
CA THR A 184 -3.01 -19.15 6.54
C THR A 184 -3.34 -19.97 7.78
N GLN A 185 -3.89 -21.16 7.60
CA GLN A 185 -4.17 -22.09 8.68
C GLN A 185 -2.90 -22.60 9.36
N TYR A 186 -1.86 -22.90 8.61
CA TYR A 186 -0.56 -23.28 9.15
C TYR A 186 0.00 -22.21 10.09
N PHE A 187 -0.02 -20.94 9.66
CA PHE A 187 0.42 -19.84 10.52
C PHE A 187 -0.45 -19.67 11.76
N PHE A 188 -1.75 -19.83 11.63
CA PHE A 188 -2.62 -19.84 12.80
C PHE A 188 -2.23 -20.94 13.80
N VAL A 189 -1.98 -22.17 13.32
CA VAL A 189 -1.53 -23.29 14.18
C VAL A 189 -0.19 -22.97 14.86
N ARG A 190 0.75 -22.34 14.14
CA ARG A 190 2.04 -21.91 14.71
C ARG A 190 1.86 -20.81 15.77
N LEU A 191 0.99 -19.81 15.52
CA LEU A 191 0.63 -18.79 16.50
C LEU A 191 -0.05 -19.41 17.73
N PHE A 192 -0.94 -20.37 17.54
CA PHE A 192 -1.62 -21.09 18.64
C PHE A 192 -0.62 -21.89 19.48
N LYS A 193 0.29 -22.64 18.85
CA LYS A 193 1.35 -23.38 19.54
C LYS A 193 2.30 -22.45 20.30
N ALA A 194 2.55 -21.23 19.79
CA ALA A 194 3.35 -20.21 20.45
C ALA A 194 2.59 -19.44 21.56
N GLY A 195 1.30 -19.74 21.80
CA GLY A 195 0.46 -19.01 22.77
C GLY A 195 0.10 -17.58 22.34
N LEU A 196 0.30 -17.24 21.06
CA LEU A 196 -0.04 -15.95 20.48
C LEU A 196 -1.47 -15.89 19.93
N ALA A 197 -2.05 -17.02 19.49
CA ALA A 197 -3.46 -17.13 19.20
C ALA A 197 -4.21 -17.76 20.36
N TYR A 198 -5.29 -17.13 20.81
CA TYR A 198 -6.05 -17.56 21.98
C TYR A 198 -7.53 -17.17 21.85
N GLN A 199 -8.38 -17.82 22.64
CA GLN A 199 -9.82 -17.59 22.65
C GLN A 199 -10.25 -17.09 24.03
N LYS A 200 -11.03 -16.00 24.08
CA LYS A 200 -11.64 -15.48 25.32
C LYS A 200 -13.03 -14.92 25.05
N GLU A 201 -13.84 -14.83 26.09
CA GLU A 201 -15.06 -13.97 26.10
C GLU A 201 -14.62 -12.51 26.19
N ALA A 202 -15.16 -11.67 25.33
CA ALA A 202 -14.89 -10.26 25.32
C ALA A 202 -16.09 -9.46 24.81
N LEU A 203 -16.20 -8.23 25.27
CA LEU A 203 -17.08 -7.24 24.66
C LEU A 203 -16.45 -6.84 23.33
N VAL A 204 -17.21 -7.03 22.26
CA VAL A 204 -16.75 -6.81 20.90
C VAL A 204 -17.70 -5.89 20.16
N ASN A 205 -17.14 -5.14 19.20
CA ASN A 205 -17.91 -4.30 18.31
C ASN A 205 -18.72 -5.17 17.34
N TRP A 206 -20.01 -5.01 17.35
CA TRP A 206 -20.95 -5.74 16.49
C TRP A 206 -21.57 -4.81 15.46
N ASP A 207 -21.44 -5.15 14.19
CA ASP A 207 -22.15 -4.46 13.12
C ASP A 207 -23.57 -5.04 12.98
N PRO A 208 -24.64 -4.28 13.28
CA PRO A 208 -26.01 -4.81 13.22
C PRO A 208 -26.51 -5.00 11.78
N VAL A 209 -25.91 -4.33 10.80
CA VAL A 209 -26.28 -4.43 9.37
C VAL A 209 -25.63 -5.64 8.73
N ASP A 210 -24.30 -5.75 8.87
CA ASP A 210 -23.54 -6.87 8.33
C ASP A 210 -23.62 -8.12 9.23
N GLN A 211 -24.11 -7.97 10.47
CA GLN A 211 -24.27 -9.02 11.48
C GLN A 211 -22.98 -9.82 11.70
N THR A 212 -21.90 -9.11 11.96
CA THR A 212 -20.58 -9.68 12.22
C THR A 212 -19.81 -8.83 13.21
N VAL A 213 -18.82 -9.44 13.85
CA VAL A 213 -17.87 -8.75 14.73
C VAL A 213 -16.89 -7.92 13.91
N LEU A 214 -16.56 -6.75 14.44
CA LEU A 214 -15.55 -5.84 13.90
C LEU A 214 -14.34 -5.76 14.83
N ALA A 215 -13.14 -5.76 14.26
CA ALA A 215 -11.95 -5.36 14.99
C ALA A 215 -12.00 -3.84 15.31
N ASN A 216 -11.25 -3.40 16.31
CA ASN A 216 -11.31 -1.98 16.73
C ASN A 216 -10.90 -1.03 15.59
N GLU A 217 -9.96 -1.44 14.77
CA GLU A 217 -9.46 -0.70 13.60
C GLU A 217 -10.52 -0.52 12.50
N GLN A 218 -11.60 -1.28 12.59
CA GLN A 218 -12.72 -1.27 11.65
C GLN A 218 -13.89 -0.39 12.11
N VAL A 219 -13.71 0.32 13.23
CA VAL A 219 -14.67 1.27 13.78
C VAL A 219 -14.07 2.66 13.76
N ASP A 220 -14.80 3.63 13.23
CA ASP A 220 -14.34 5.01 13.14
C ASP A 220 -14.46 5.75 14.50
N GLU A 221 -13.94 6.98 14.56
CA GLU A 221 -13.98 7.84 15.75
C GLU A 221 -15.40 8.16 16.24
N ASN A 222 -16.41 7.98 15.39
CA ASN A 222 -17.83 8.21 15.71
C ASN A 222 -18.56 6.92 16.12
N GLY A 223 -17.83 5.82 16.34
CA GLY A 223 -18.37 4.52 16.70
C GLY A 223 -19.13 3.83 15.56
N ARG A 224 -18.76 4.10 14.28
CA ARG A 224 -19.42 3.52 13.11
C ARG A 224 -18.56 2.50 12.41
N SER A 225 -19.18 1.47 11.87
CA SER A 225 -18.55 0.49 11.00
C SER A 225 -17.94 1.16 9.77
N TRP A 226 -16.67 0.93 9.52
CA TRP A 226 -15.95 1.43 8.33
C TRP A 226 -16.57 1.02 6.99
N ARG A 227 -17.37 -0.05 7.01
CA ARG A 227 -18.00 -0.64 5.84
C ARG A 227 -19.47 -0.28 5.69
N SER A 228 -20.28 -0.65 6.66
CA SER A 228 -21.74 -0.43 6.60
C SER A 228 -22.14 1.00 6.95
N GLY A 229 -21.27 1.74 7.68
CA GLY A 229 -21.56 3.05 8.25
C GLY A 229 -22.56 3.01 9.41
N ALA A 230 -23.01 1.81 9.83
CA ALA A 230 -23.93 1.65 10.96
C ALA A 230 -23.23 1.96 12.29
N LEU A 231 -23.97 2.47 13.26
CA LEU A 231 -23.50 2.58 14.64
C LEU A 231 -23.30 1.17 15.19
N VAL A 232 -22.11 0.89 15.73
CA VAL A 232 -21.79 -0.43 16.27
C VAL A 232 -22.43 -0.66 17.63
N GLU A 233 -22.80 -1.91 17.91
CA GLU A 233 -23.30 -2.38 19.20
C GLU A 233 -22.18 -3.10 19.95
N GLN A 234 -22.24 -3.12 21.29
CA GLN A 234 -21.35 -3.94 22.11
C GLN A 234 -22.02 -5.27 22.43
N LYS A 235 -21.35 -6.39 22.11
CA LYS A 235 -21.83 -7.76 22.46
C LYS A 235 -20.74 -8.56 23.13
N LEU A 236 -21.10 -9.31 24.16
CA LEU A 236 -20.20 -10.26 24.80
C LEU A 236 -20.23 -11.57 24.02
N LEU A 237 -19.08 -11.90 23.37
CA LEU A 237 -18.94 -13.11 22.57
C LEU A 237 -17.60 -13.78 22.85
N LYS A 238 -17.55 -15.10 22.73
CA LYS A 238 -16.31 -15.87 22.81
C LYS A 238 -15.62 -15.82 21.46
N GLN A 239 -14.44 -15.21 21.38
CA GLN A 239 -13.77 -14.86 20.13
C GLN A 239 -12.28 -15.23 20.15
N TRP A 240 -11.71 -15.39 18.95
CA TRP A 240 -10.29 -15.59 18.76
C TRP A 240 -9.55 -14.29 18.59
N PHE A 241 -8.38 -14.21 19.25
CA PHE A 241 -7.49 -13.06 19.22
C PHE A 241 -6.07 -13.50 18.88
N ILE A 242 -5.31 -12.60 18.25
CA ILE A 242 -3.86 -12.71 18.09
C ILE A 242 -3.19 -11.66 18.98
N LYS A 243 -2.21 -12.06 19.80
CA LYS A 243 -1.43 -11.17 20.70
C LYS A 243 -0.45 -10.31 19.93
N THR A 244 -0.97 -9.36 19.15
CA THR A 244 -0.13 -8.38 18.44
C THR A 244 0.56 -7.42 19.40
N THR A 245 0.01 -7.24 20.60
CA THR A 245 0.61 -6.43 21.69
C THR A 245 1.99 -6.92 22.10
N ASN A 246 2.29 -8.22 21.97
CA ASN A 246 3.61 -8.78 22.27
C ASN A 246 4.70 -8.26 21.30
N TYR A 247 4.30 -7.77 20.13
CA TYR A 247 5.19 -7.23 19.10
C TYR A 247 5.16 -5.69 19.03
N ALA A 248 4.43 -5.01 19.91
CA ALA A 248 4.26 -3.56 19.89
C ALA A 248 5.61 -2.82 19.86
N LYS A 249 6.49 -3.09 20.82
CA LYS A 249 7.81 -2.46 20.90
C LYS A 249 8.71 -2.80 19.73
N PRO A 250 8.90 -4.09 19.32
CA PRO A 250 9.64 -4.43 18.11
C PRO A 250 9.13 -3.75 16.84
N LEU A 251 7.80 -3.66 16.66
CA LEU A 251 7.20 -2.99 15.50
C LEU A 251 7.40 -1.47 15.55
N LEU A 252 7.33 -0.86 16.73
CA LEU A 252 7.58 0.57 16.90
C LEU A 252 9.04 0.92 16.60
N ASP A 253 9.98 0.15 17.16
CA ASP A 253 11.42 0.38 16.98
C ASP A 253 11.84 0.21 15.52
N ALA A 254 11.35 -0.84 14.85
CA ALA A 254 11.67 -1.11 13.46
C ALA A 254 11.19 -0.01 12.48
N LEU A 255 10.27 0.88 12.90
CA LEU A 255 9.92 2.05 12.10
C LEU A 255 11.12 3.00 11.86
N ALA A 256 12.14 2.97 12.71
CA ALA A 256 13.36 3.74 12.51
C ALA A 256 14.08 3.35 11.21
N ASP A 257 14.05 2.06 10.88
CA ASP A 257 14.72 1.47 9.73
C ASP A 257 13.91 1.59 8.42
N LEU A 258 12.76 2.27 8.45
CA LEU A 258 11.87 2.47 7.32
C LEU A 258 11.79 3.96 6.89
N PRO A 259 12.89 4.56 6.37
CA PRO A 259 12.92 5.98 6.02
C PRO A 259 11.93 6.32 4.89
N GLU A 260 11.65 5.38 3.98
CA GLU A 260 10.81 5.55 2.79
C GLU A 260 9.30 5.32 3.06
N TRP A 261 8.88 5.31 4.33
CA TRP A 261 7.48 5.13 4.73
C TRP A 261 6.75 6.44 5.08
N TYR A 262 7.38 7.56 4.89
CA TYR A 262 6.86 8.93 5.08
C TYR A 262 5.70 9.05 6.09
N GLY A 263 4.52 9.54 5.66
CA GLY A 263 3.36 9.78 6.54
C GLY A 263 2.81 8.52 7.24
N VAL A 264 2.92 7.34 6.63
CA VAL A 264 2.44 6.07 7.21
C VAL A 264 3.22 5.69 8.46
N LYS A 265 4.52 6.01 8.51
CA LYS A 265 5.36 5.79 9.69
C LYS A 265 4.77 6.47 10.93
N MET A 266 4.35 7.73 10.79
CA MET A 266 3.73 8.47 11.89
C MET A 266 2.35 7.90 12.27
N MET A 267 1.57 7.49 11.29
CA MET A 267 0.26 6.86 11.55
C MET A 267 0.41 5.57 12.36
N GLN A 268 1.36 4.71 11.99
CA GLN A 268 1.63 3.48 12.74
C GLN A 268 2.21 3.75 14.13
N ALA A 269 3.15 4.70 14.25
CA ALA A 269 3.71 5.08 15.55
C ALA A 269 2.61 5.61 16.49
N ASN A 270 1.71 6.46 16.00
CA ASN A 270 0.59 6.97 16.78
C ASN A 270 -0.42 5.88 17.15
N TRP A 271 -0.65 4.91 16.27
CA TRP A 271 -1.54 3.78 16.51
C TRP A 271 -0.96 2.83 17.57
N ILE A 272 0.32 2.46 17.46
CA ILE A 272 1.00 1.61 18.44
C ILE A 272 1.10 2.34 19.78
N GLY A 273 1.41 3.63 19.77
CA GLY A 273 1.61 4.46 20.97
C GLY A 273 2.97 4.21 21.63
N GLU A 274 3.22 4.93 22.72
CA GLU A 274 4.45 4.75 23.49
C GLU A 274 4.42 3.46 24.30
N CYS A 275 5.38 2.57 24.06
CA CYS A 275 5.48 1.27 24.73
C CYS A 275 6.23 1.42 26.08
N THR A 276 5.57 2.00 27.07
CA THR A 276 6.14 2.29 28.39
C THR A 276 5.79 1.27 29.46
N GLY A 277 4.84 0.37 29.21
CA GLY A 277 4.41 -0.64 30.15
C GLY A 277 4.32 -2.03 29.55
N CYS A 278 3.78 -2.96 30.31
CA CYS A 278 3.52 -4.31 29.86
C CYS A 278 2.33 -4.95 30.59
N TYR A 279 1.88 -6.08 30.09
CA TYR A 279 0.91 -6.93 30.74
C TYR A 279 1.60 -8.08 31.48
N PHE A 280 1.04 -8.47 32.64
CA PHE A 280 1.36 -9.70 33.34
C PHE A 280 0.13 -10.58 33.51
N ASP A 281 0.33 -11.91 33.47
CA ASP A 281 -0.71 -12.92 33.64
C ASP A 281 -0.82 -13.30 35.10
N PHE A 282 -1.94 -13.01 35.77
CA PHE A 282 -2.23 -13.42 37.14
C PHE A 282 -3.19 -14.61 37.16
N LEU A 283 -2.92 -15.62 37.96
CA LEU A 283 -3.87 -16.70 38.19
C LEU A 283 -4.93 -16.28 39.17
N LEU A 284 -6.22 -16.50 38.85
CA LEU A 284 -7.32 -16.16 39.73
C LEU A 284 -7.61 -17.26 40.73
N LYS A 285 -7.88 -16.85 41.96
CA LYS A 285 -8.35 -17.71 43.05
C LYS A 285 -9.66 -17.17 43.63
N LEU A 286 -10.51 -18.08 44.04
CA LEU A 286 -11.74 -17.80 44.77
C LEU A 286 -11.72 -18.56 46.09
N ASN A 287 -11.80 -17.85 47.21
CA ASN A 287 -11.70 -18.45 48.55
C ASN A 287 -10.46 -19.38 48.71
N GLY A 288 -9.30 -18.96 48.18
CA GLY A 288 -8.03 -19.67 48.25
C GLY A 288 -7.90 -20.85 47.27
N LYS A 289 -8.92 -21.17 46.47
CA LYS A 289 -8.85 -22.24 45.44
C LYS A 289 -8.64 -21.66 44.06
N GLU A 290 -7.75 -22.25 43.31
CA GLU A 290 -7.50 -21.85 41.89
C GLU A 290 -8.76 -22.09 41.05
N THR A 291 -9.14 -21.08 40.23
CA THR A 291 -10.28 -21.15 39.31
C THR A 291 -9.89 -21.72 37.95
N GLY A 292 -8.61 -21.81 37.66
CA GLY A 292 -8.08 -22.14 36.34
C GLY A 292 -8.08 -20.98 35.35
N GLU A 293 -8.61 -19.81 35.74
CA GLU A 293 -8.64 -18.62 34.91
C GLU A 293 -7.44 -17.69 35.13
N LYS A 294 -7.07 -16.93 34.12
CA LYS A 294 -6.01 -15.93 34.19
C LYS A 294 -6.60 -14.54 33.98
N LEU A 295 -6.13 -13.59 34.75
CA LEU A 295 -6.37 -12.17 34.60
C LEU A 295 -5.11 -11.51 34.02
N ILE A 296 -5.25 -10.89 32.86
CA ILE A 296 -4.13 -10.19 32.19
C ILE A 296 -4.22 -8.73 32.59
N ALA A 297 -3.26 -8.25 33.36
CA ALA A 297 -3.30 -6.91 33.94
C ALA A 297 -2.13 -6.06 33.47
N TYR A 298 -2.42 -4.79 33.13
CA TYR A 298 -1.44 -3.81 32.67
C TYR A 298 -0.75 -3.10 33.83
N THR A 299 0.53 -2.78 33.65
CA THR A 299 1.28 -1.87 34.49
C THR A 299 2.23 -0.99 33.68
N SER A 300 2.31 0.29 34.02
CA SER A 300 3.32 1.21 33.49
C SER A 300 4.65 1.14 34.25
N SER A 301 4.70 0.40 35.36
CA SER A 301 5.86 0.25 36.23
C SER A 301 6.14 -1.24 36.51
N PRO A 302 6.56 -2.00 35.50
CA PRO A 302 6.81 -3.45 35.65
C PRO A 302 7.86 -3.79 36.71
N GLU A 303 8.83 -2.90 36.90
CA GLU A 303 9.91 -3.02 37.89
C GLU A 303 9.38 -3.10 39.33
N ALA A 304 8.26 -2.48 39.59
CA ALA A 304 7.68 -2.40 40.91
C ALA A 304 6.55 -3.43 41.16
N VAL A 305 6.37 -4.43 40.28
CA VAL A 305 5.29 -5.42 40.38
C VAL A 305 5.33 -6.24 41.69
N PHE A 306 6.48 -6.30 42.36
CA PHE A 306 6.64 -6.92 43.70
C PHE A 306 5.85 -6.19 44.79
N GLY A 307 5.60 -4.88 44.62
CA GLY A 307 4.79 -4.05 45.53
C GLY A 307 3.33 -3.89 45.08
N ALA A 308 2.84 -4.78 44.23
CA ALA A 308 1.43 -4.74 43.80
C ALA A 308 0.50 -4.95 45.01
N ALA A 309 -0.36 -4.00 45.29
CA ALA A 309 -1.33 -4.01 46.38
C ALA A 309 -2.67 -4.65 45.99
N PHE A 310 -3.06 -4.47 44.70
CA PHE A 310 -4.32 -4.99 44.16
C PHE A 310 -4.25 -5.09 42.63
N VAL A 311 -5.24 -5.76 42.06
CA VAL A 311 -5.53 -5.67 40.61
C VAL A 311 -6.94 -5.12 40.48
N SER A 312 -7.08 -3.99 39.74
CA SER A 312 -8.39 -3.38 39.53
C SER A 312 -8.98 -3.75 38.17
N ILE A 313 -10.30 -3.95 38.12
CA ILE A 313 -11.08 -4.22 36.91
C ILE A 313 -12.23 -3.23 36.79
N LEU A 314 -12.64 -2.91 35.55
CA LEU A 314 -13.81 -2.09 35.32
C LEU A 314 -15.12 -2.83 35.63
N PRO A 315 -16.21 -2.12 35.99
CA PRO A 315 -17.55 -2.71 36.13
C PRO A 315 -18.08 -3.40 34.87
N SER A 316 -17.57 -3.00 33.71
CA SER A 316 -17.88 -3.61 32.40
C SER A 316 -17.00 -4.79 32.03
N HIS A 317 -16.07 -5.19 32.93
CA HIS A 317 -15.12 -6.26 32.63
C HIS A 317 -15.81 -7.61 32.38
N TRP A 318 -15.27 -8.44 31.47
CA TRP A 318 -15.87 -9.72 31.08
C TRP A 318 -16.09 -10.70 32.25
N LEU A 319 -15.27 -10.63 33.30
CA LEU A 319 -15.45 -11.45 34.53
C LEU A 319 -16.79 -11.22 35.23
N LEU A 320 -17.40 -10.04 35.05
CA LEU A 320 -18.74 -9.72 35.61
C LEU A 320 -19.87 -10.12 34.65
N GLN A 321 -19.59 -10.32 33.36
CA GLN A 321 -20.63 -10.52 32.35
C GLN A 321 -20.59 -11.90 31.69
N GLY A 322 -19.45 -12.63 31.81
CA GLY A 322 -19.19 -13.90 31.15
C GLY A 322 -19.65 -15.13 31.93
N SER A 323 -19.12 -16.28 31.52
CA SER A 323 -19.36 -17.60 32.13
C SER A 323 -18.37 -17.94 33.25
N SER A 324 -17.58 -16.99 33.74
CA SER A 324 -16.55 -17.17 34.74
C SER A 324 -17.11 -17.71 36.09
N PRO A 325 -16.43 -18.63 36.77
CA PRO A 325 -16.74 -18.99 38.15
C PRO A 325 -16.68 -17.81 39.12
N CYS A 326 -15.90 -16.77 38.79
CA CYS A 326 -15.75 -15.57 39.59
C CYS A 326 -16.92 -14.61 39.45
N ARG A 327 -17.79 -14.74 38.43
CA ARG A 327 -18.87 -13.80 38.09
C ARG A 327 -19.77 -13.49 39.28
N ARG A 328 -20.41 -14.51 39.80
CA ARG A 328 -21.40 -14.32 40.90
C ARG A 328 -20.79 -13.65 42.13
N PRO A 329 -19.61 -14.09 42.65
CA PRO A 329 -18.93 -13.40 43.74
C PRO A 329 -18.56 -11.94 43.43
N LEU A 330 -18.21 -11.61 42.19
CA LEU A 330 -17.92 -10.24 41.78
C LEU A 330 -19.18 -9.40 41.69
N GLU A 331 -20.29 -9.93 41.11
CA GLU A 331 -21.58 -9.26 41.04
C GLU A 331 -22.14 -8.97 42.46
N GLU A 332 -22.03 -9.91 43.38
CA GLU A 332 -22.48 -9.75 44.78
C GLU A 332 -21.66 -8.69 45.54
N ALA A 333 -20.37 -8.51 45.17
CA ALA A 333 -19.51 -7.50 45.80
C ALA A 333 -19.66 -6.11 45.16
N PHE A 334 -20.17 -6.00 43.93
CA PHE A 334 -20.26 -4.76 43.18
C PHE A 334 -21.29 -3.79 43.77
N GLN A 335 -20.91 -2.54 43.96
CA GLN A 335 -21.80 -1.42 44.30
C GLN A 335 -21.59 -0.28 43.32
N PRO A 336 -22.61 0.20 42.64
CA PRO A 336 -22.50 1.35 41.76
C PRO A 336 -21.88 2.56 42.47
N ASP A 337 -21.02 3.27 41.76
CA ASP A 337 -20.36 4.52 42.19
C ASP A 337 -19.38 4.37 43.39
N LYS A 338 -18.96 3.14 43.72
CA LYS A 338 -17.94 2.87 44.75
C LYS A 338 -16.90 1.87 44.28
N ASP A 339 -15.72 2.06 44.78
CA ASP A 339 -14.66 1.06 44.64
C ASP A 339 -14.95 -0.12 45.60
N CYS A 340 -14.96 -1.31 45.05
CA CYS A 340 -15.40 -2.51 45.77
C CYS A 340 -14.28 -3.53 45.91
N LEU A 341 -13.98 -3.91 47.14
CA LEU A 341 -13.15 -5.09 47.45
C LEU A 341 -13.98 -6.35 47.19
N THR A 342 -13.38 -7.31 46.49
CA THR A 342 -14.05 -8.58 46.13
C THR A 342 -13.47 -9.80 46.84
N PRO A 343 -14.18 -10.92 46.91
CA PRO A 343 -13.63 -12.20 47.46
C PRO A 343 -12.71 -12.92 46.49
N VAL A 344 -12.43 -12.37 45.30
CA VAL A 344 -11.53 -12.89 44.28
C VAL A 344 -10.13 -12.33 44.52
N THR A 345 -9.12 -13.20 44.45
CA THR A 345 -7.71 -12.80 44.55
C THR A 345 -6.96 -13.19 43.28
N ALA A 346 -5.90 -12.46 42.99
CA ALA A 346 -5.00 -12.66 41.85
C ALA A 346 -3.60 -13.04 42.38
N LEU A 347 -3.05 -14.15 41.94
CA LEU A 347 -1.73 -14.65 42.40
C LEU A 347 -0.63 -13.88 41.66
N ASN A 348 0.18 -13.11 42.38
CA ASN A 348 1.34 -12.45 41.82
C ASN A 348 2.41 -13.48 41.43
N VAL A 349 2.72 -13.61 40.17
CA VAL A 349 3.60 -14.64 39.60
C VAL A 349 5.06 -14.53 40.03
N PHE A 350 5.48 -13.41 40.62
CA PHE A 350 6.84 -13.17 41.10
C PHE A 350 6.99 -13.43 42.61
N THR A 351 6.01 -13.00 43.39
CA THR A 351 6.07 -13.14 44.87
C THR A 351 5.35 -14.38 45.39
N GLY A 352 4.42 -14.94 44.62
CA GLY A 352 3.52 -15.99 45.08
C GLY A 352 2.43 -15.50 46.05
N GLN A 353 2.36 -14.19 46.29
CA GLN A 353 1.35 -13.62 47.16
C GLN A 353 0.02 -13.41 46.41
N GLU A 354 -1.07 -13.51 47.15
CA GLU A 354 -2.42 -13.25 46.67
C GLU A 354 -2.73 -11.77 46.88
N VAL A 355 -2.98 -11.05 45.79
CA VAL A 355 -3.44 -9.66 45.85
C VAL A 355 -4.95 -9.59 45.53
N PRO A 356 -5.73 -8.75 46.19
CA PRO A 356 -7.17 -8.66 45.99
C PRO A 356 -7.49 -8.14 44.59
N VAL A 357 -8.57 -8.64 43.98
CA VAL A 357 -9.20 -8.04 42.81
C VAL A 357 -10.23 -7.03 43.28
N ILE A 358 -10.17 -5.81 42.80
CA ILE A 358 -11.12 -4.76 43.12
C ILE A 358 -11.90 -4.33 41.88
N ILE A 359 -13.15 -3.89 42.06
CA ILE A 359 -13.95 -3.30 40.99
C ILE A 359 -13.91 -1.78 41.19
N SER A 360 -13.42 -1.05 40.19
CA SER A 360 -13.30 0.41 40.27
C SER A 360 -13.65 1.04 38.93
N SER A 361 -14.29 2.22 38.98
CA SER A 361 -14.60 3.05 37.78
C SER A 361 -13.75 4.32 37.71
N GLN A 362 -12.73 4.44 38.55
CA GLN A 362 -11.90 5.65 38.67
C GLN A 362 -10.92 5.85 37.48
N GLU A 363 -10.35 7.07 37.41
CA GLU A 363 -9.48 7.58 36.32
C GLU A 363 -8.17 6.80 36.11
N GLN A 364 -7.82 5.81 36.94
CA GLN A 364 -6.68 4.94 36.74
C GLN A 364 -6.75 4.10 35.46
N PHE A 365 -7.94 3.97 34.87
CA PHE A 365 -8.16 3.33 33.58
C PHE A 365 -8.00 4.37 32.49
N GLN A 366 -6.77 4.52 31.99
CA GLN A 366 -6.46 5.38 30.87
C GLN A 366 -6.75 4.65 29.55
N ASP A 367 -7.14 5.40 28.54
CA ASP A 367 -7.45 4.90 27.19
C ASP A 367 -8.50 3.78 27.21
N HIS A 368 -8.08 2.57 26.88
CA HIS A 368 -8.94 1.38 26.73
C HIS A 368 -8.58 0.27 27.70
N LEU A 369 -7.84 0.58 28.76
CA LEU A 369 -7.51 -0.42 29.78
C LEU A 369 -8.78 -0.85 30.54
N ASP A 370 -8.92 -2.16 30.73
CA ASP A 370 -10.01 -2.75 31.52
C ASP A 370 -9.50 -3.41 32.80
N THR A 371 -8.17 -3.55 32.91
CA THR A 371 -7.50 -4.23 34.05
C THR A 371 -6.13 -3.59 34.29
N VAL A 372 -5.88 -3.11 35.49
CA VAL A 372 -4.64 -2.41 35.88
C VAL A 372 -4.10 -2.96 37.18
N ILE A 373 -2.78 -3.08 37.30
CA ILE A 373 -2.10 -3.46 38.56
C ILE A 373 -1.89 -2.18 39.38
N GLY A 374 -2.44 -2.14 40.58
CA GLY A 374 -2.24 -1.05 41.52
C GLY A 374 -0.93 -1.22 42.29
N VAL A 375 0.03 -0.34 42.02
CA VAL A 375 1.33 -0.27 42.69
C VAL A 375 1.48 1.07 43.38
N PRO A 376 1.22 1.14 44.74
CA PRO A 376 1.20 2.39 45.49
C PRO A 376 2.51 3.19 45.43
N ASP A 377 3.65 2.53 45.36
CA ASP A 377 4.97 3.20 45.24
C ASP A 377 5.15 3.99 43.93
N CYS A 378 4.30 3.72 42.92
CA CYS A 378 4.42 4.31 41.56
C CYS A 378 3.25 5.21 41.17
N SER A 379 2.10 5.14 41.91
CA SER A 379 0.90 5.92 41.61
C SER A 379 0.28 6.42 42.89
N VAL A 380 0.04 7.73 42.97
CA VAL A 380 -0.65 8.38 44.07
C VAL A 380 -2.08 7.88 44.20
N GLU A 381 -2.75 7.72 43.07
CA GLU A 381 -4.13 7.23 42.98
C GLU A 381 -4.22 5.79 43.51
N ALA A 382 -3.23 4.94 43.15
CA ALA A 382 -3.18 3.57 43.66
C ALA A 382 -2.92 3.53 45.19
N ALA A 383 -2.10 4.45 45.72
CA ALA A 383 -1.82 4.57 47.16
C ALA A 383 -3.06 5.05 47.91
N GLU A 384 -3.79 6.05 47.41
CA GLU A 384 -5.03 6.55 47.98
C GLU A 384 -6.12 5.47 47.99
N LEU A 385 -6.28 4.75 46.89
CA LEU A 385 -7.26 3.67 46.74
C LEU A 385 -6.95 2.49 47.70
N ALA A 386 -5.69 2.07 47.74
CA ALA A 386 -5.24 1.02 48.66
C ALA A 386 -5.52 1.41 50.12
N SER A 387 -5.20 2.67 50.49
CA SER A 387 -5.43 3.20 51.84
C SER A 387 -6.92 3.27 52.16
N ALA A 388 -7.76 3.74 51.23
CA ALA A 388 -9.22 3.81 51.39
C ALA A 388 -9.88 2.43 51.61
N LEU A 389 -9.33 1.41 50.97
CA LEU A 389 -9.78 0.00 51.10
C LEU A 389 -9.09 -0.76 52.24
N GLY A 390 -8.20 -0.09 53.02
CA GLY A 390 -7.49 -0.70 54.14
C GLY A 390 -6.48 -1.79 53.74
N LEU A 391 -5.95 -1.73 52.50
CA LEU A 391 -4.97 -2.66 52.00
C LEU A 391 -3.55 -2.26 52.46
N THR A 392 -2.72 -3.25 52.76
CA THR A 392 -1.31 -3.09 53.07
C THR A 392 -0.47 -3.51 51.85
N TRP A 393 0.67 -2.87 51.62
CA TRP A 393 1.62 -3.23 50.59
C TRP A 393 3.05 -3.11 51.04
N ASP A 394 3.97 -3.79 50.37
CA ASP A 394 5.40 -3.71 50.64
C ASP A 394 5.99 -2.58 49.79
N THR A 395 6.74 -1.65 50.40
CA THR A 395 7.48 -0.65 49.64
C THR A 395 8.70 -1.28 48.95
N VAL A 396 8.73 -1.17 47.64
CA VAL A 396 9.73 -1.82 46.75
C VAL A 396 10.67 -0.81 46.10
N LEU A 397 10.40 0.48 46.18
CA LEU A 397 11.26 1.54 45.63
C LEU A 397 11.90 2.32 46.76
N GLN A 398 13.25 2.33 46.80
CA GLN A 398 14.05 3.09 47.77
C GLN A 398 14.77 4.21 47.08
N THR A 399 14.46 5.46 47.48
CA THR A 399 15.18 6.65 47.02
C THR A 399 16.37 6.90 47.95
N HIS A 400 17.58 6.97 47.39
CA HIS A 400 18.82 7.26 48.11
C HIS A 400 19.06 8.77 48.22
N PRO A 401 19.88 9.22 49.18
CA PRO A 401 20.18 10.64 49.36
C PRO A 401 20.81 11.34 48.14
N ASP A 402 21.42 10.56 47.25
CA ASP A 402 22.00 11.04 45.99
C ASP A 402 20.98 11.14 44.84
N GLY A 403 19.70 10.88 45.11
CA GLY A 403 18.61 10.91 44.12
C GLY A 403 18.46 9.66 43.29
N ARG A 404 19.30 8.64 43.48
CA ARG A 404 19.10 7.32 42.80
C ARG A 404 17.94 6.58 43.43
N VAL A 405 17.18 5.89 42.56
CA VAL A 405 16.10 4.97 42.98
C VAL A 405 16.52 3.54 42.69
N THR A 406 16.51 2.69 43.72
CA THR A 406 16.79 1.25 43.58
C THR A 406 15.64 0.41 44.10
N LEU A 407 15.60 -0.86 43.71
CA LEU A 407 14.61 -1.80 44.23
C LEU A 407 15.02 -2.28 45.64
N SER A 408 14.02 -2.40 46.53
CA SER A 408 14.07 -3.06 47.79
C SER A 408 13.04 -4.19 47.86
N SER A 409 13.21 -5.18 48.70
CA SER A 409 12.22 -6.24 48.92
C SER A 409 11.73 -6.96 47.65
N SER A 410 12.57 -7.03 46.63
CA SER A 410 12.23 -7.52 45.28
C SER A 410 12.99 -8.80 44.88
N ALA A 411 13.21 -9.70 45.86
CA ALA A 411 13.94 -10.97 45.69
C ALA A 411 15.32 -10.74 45.02
N GLU A 412 15.66 -11.49 43.95
CA GLU A 412 16.92 -11.37 43.22
C GLU A 412 17.12 -10.04 42.48
N PHE A 413 16.12 -9.19 42.40
CA PHE A 413 16.18 -7.88 41.76
C PHE A 413 16.47 -6.74 42.76
N THR A 414 16.56 -7.04 44.03
CA THR A 414 16.88 -6.06 45.08
C THR A 414 18.25 -5.44 44.83
N GLY A 415 18.32 -4.10 44.90
CA GLY A 415 19.52 -3.31 44.69
C GLY A 415 19.77 -2.86 43.23
N LEU A 416 19.01 -3.42 42.27
CA LEU A 416 19.07 -2.92 40.89
C LEU A 416 18.50 -1.50 40.80
N SER A 417 19.04 -0.72 39.89
CA SER A 417 18.41 0.53 39.47
C SER A 417 17.04 0.29 38.85
N ARG A 418 16.18 1.29 38.82
CA ARG A 418 14.83 1.19 38.27
C ARG A 418 14.83 0.68 36.83
N GLN A 419 15.77 1.15 36.01
CA GLN A 419 15.86 0.72 34.61
C GLN A 419 16.38 -0.72 34.46
N GLU A 420 17.43 -1.09 35.19
CA GLU A 420 17.95 -2.46 35.16
C GLU A 420 16.90 -3.47 35.63
N ALA A 421 16.13 -3.12 36.69
CA ALA A 421 15.05 -3.95 37.18
C ALA A 421 13.90 -4.08 36.18
N PHE A 422 13.54 -2.98 35.51
CA PHE A 422 12.54 -2.95 34.44
C PHE A 422 12.89 -3.97 33.34
N ASP A 423 14.12 -3.97 32.85
CA ASP A 423 14.57 -4.87 31.80
C ASP A 423 14.65 -6.33 32.29
N ALA A 424 15.19 -6.54 33.50
CA ALA A 424 15.39 -7.89 34.05
C ALA A 424 14.06 -8.57 34.42
N ILE A 425 13.13 -7.87 35.06
CA ILE A 425 11.82 -8.41 35.46
C ILE A 425 10.97 -8.74 34.23
N THR A 426 10.92 -7.84 33.26
CA THR A 426 10.16 -8.09 32.03
C THR A 426 10.75 -9.22 31.23
N GLN A 427 12.10 -9.35 31.18
CA GLN A 427 12.75 -10.50 30.54
C GLN A 427 12.39 -11.80 31.25
N LYS A 428 12.46 -11.84 32.59
CA LYS A 428 12.10 -13.03 33.36
C LYS A 428 10.64 -13.42 33.19
N ALA A 429 9.74 -12.46 33.06
CA ALA A 429 8.32 -12.70 32.75
C ALA A 429 8.15 -13.38 31.38
N ARG A 430 8.86 -12.87 30.36
CA ARG A 430 8.86 -13.46 29.02
C ARG A 430 9.38 -14.91 29.04
N ASP A 431 10.48 -15.14 29.72
CA ASP A 431 11.10 -16.47 29.84
C ASP A 431 10.16 -17.49 30.54
N ARG A 432 9.33 -17.01 31.49
CA ARG A 432 8.31 -17.81 32.18
C ARG A 432 6.98 -17.90 31.42
N GLY A 433 6.80 -17.17 30.33
CA GLY A 433 5.55 -17.12 29.57
C GLY A 433 4.37 -16.50 30.34
N VAL A 434 4.65 -15.51 31.22
CA VAL A 434 3.67 -14.83 32.06
C VAL A 434 3.54 -13.35 31.73
N GLY A 435 3.86 -12.96 30.50
CA GLY A 435 3.77 -11.58 30.00
C GLY A 435 5.13 -10.89 29.88
N GLY A 436 5.20 -9.60 30.22
CA GLY A 436 6.45 -8.81 30.17
C GLY A 436 6.84 -8.30 28.79
N HIS A 437 5.93 -8.36 27.82
CA HIS A 437 6.14 -7.75 26.51
C HIS A 437 5.77 -6.27 26.56
N PHE A 438 6.69 -5.41 26.12
CA PHE A 438 6.46 -3.98 26.12
C PHE A 438 5.36 -3.57 25.15
N THR A 439 4.39 -2.84 25.66
CA THR A 439 3.24 -2.36 24.88
C THR A 439 2.77 -1.00 25.39
N SER A 440 1.83 -0.40 24.67
CA SER A 440 1.17 0.83 25.08
C SER A 440 -0.23 0.54 25.65
N THR A 441 -0.82 1.55 26.28
CA THR A 441 -2.22 1.52 26.73
C THR A 441 -3.21 1.53 25.57
N LYS A 442 -2.80 1.99 24.37
CA LYS A 442 -3.67 2.16 23.19
C LYS A 442 -3.87 0.87 22.40
N LEU A 443 -2.81 0.06 22.28
CA LEU A 443 -2.83 -1.10 21.41
C LEU A 443 -3.58 -2.27 22.07
N ARG A 444 -4.44 -2.92 21.28
CA ARG A 444 -5.17 -4.13 21.66
C ARG A 444 -4.77 -5.31 20.81
N ASP A 445 -5.02 -6.51 21.31
CA ASP A 445 -4.86 -7.73 20.54
C ASP A 445 -5.85 -7.77 19.38
N TRP A 446 -5.41 -8.33 18.27
CA TRP A 446 -6.17 -8.38 17.04
C TRP A 446 -7.28 -9.43 17.12
N LEU A 447 -8.53 -9.00 16.99
CA LEU A 447 -9.72 -9.83 16.94
C LEU A 447 -9.90 -10.41 15.52
N ILE A 448 -9.71 -11.71 15.36
CA ILE A 448 -9.73 -12.37 14.06
C ILE A 448 -11.00 -13.17 13.75
N SER A 449 -11.81 -13.51 14.74
CA SER A 449 -13.07 -14.26 14.54
C SER A 449 -14.08 -13.52 13.68
N ARG A 450 -14.67 -14.19 12.69
CA ARG A 450 -15.79 -13.70 11.90
C ARG A 450 -16.89 -14.77 11.83
N GLN A 451 -18.12 -14.40 12.17
CA GLN A 451 -19.30 -15.28 12.16
C GLN A 451 -19.88 -15.36 10.74
N ARG A 452 -19.01 -15.78 9.79
CA ARG A 452 -19.31 -15.80 8.35
C ARG A 452 -18.84 -17.12 7.73
N TYR A 453 -19.47 -17.48 6.59
CA TYR A 453 -19.10 -18.66 5.85
C TYR A 453 -17.85 -18.42 4.97
N TRP A 454 -17.85 -17.32 4.22
CA TRP A 454 -16.83 -17.06 3.20
C TRP A 454 -15.55 -16.45 3.81
N GLY A 455 -14.69 -17.29 4.33
CA GLY A 455 -13.44 -16.97 4.97
C GLY A 455 -12.61 -18.21 5.27
N THR A 456 -11.34 -18.03 5.61
CA THR A 456 -10.48 -19.16 6.02
C THR A 456 -10.95 -19.76 7.33
N PRO A 457 -11.34 -21.08 7.37
CA PRO A 457 -11.74 -21.74 8.60
C PRO A 457 -10.61 -21.75 9.63
N ILE A 458 -10.94 -21.51 10.89
CA ILE A 458 -9.99 -21.60 11.99
C ILE A 458 -9.69 -23.07 12.27
N PRO A 459 -8.43 -23.56 12.15
CA PRO A 459 -8.09 -24.98 12.17
C PRO A 459 -7.96 -25.52 13.59
N VAL A 460 -9.07 -25.48 14.36
CA VAL A 460 -9.13 -26.06 15.70
C VAL A 460 -10.37 -26.91 15.90
N VAL A 461 -10.27 -27.79 16.88
CA VAL A 461 -11.32 -28.73 17.29
C VAL A 461 -11.58 -28.56 18.78
N HIS A 462 -12.84 -28.44 19.16
CA HIS A 462 -13.30 -28.40 20.55
C HIS A 462 -13.64 -29.80 21.01
N CYS A 463 -12.83 -30.36 21.88
CA CYS A 463 -12.99 -31.71 22.47
C CYS A 463 -13.46 -31.60 23.91
N PRO A 464 -14.52 -32.29 24.33
CA PRO A 464 -14.98 -32.30 25.72
C PRO A 464 -13.91 -32.74 26.71
N THR A 465 -13.01 -33.65 26.31
CA THR A 465 -11.97 -34.21 27.17
C THR A 465 -10.66 -33.43 27.10
N CYS A 466 -10.25 -32.98 25.89
CA CYS A 466 -8.93 -32.39 25.66
C CYS A 466 -8.95 -30.85 25.60
N GLY A 467 -10.14 -30.23 25.66
CA GLY A 467 -10.32 -28.79 25.42
C GLY A 467 -10.14 -28.42 23.96
N THR A 468 -9.63 -27.22 23.69
CA THR A 468 -9.34 -26.71 22.34
C THR A 468 -8.03 -27.33 21.83
N VAL A 469 -8.08 -27.99 20.68
CA VAL A 469 -6.95 -28.72 20.08
C VAL A 469 -6.77 -28.24 18.63
N ALA A 470 -5.54 -27.83 18.27
CA ALA A 470 -5.22 -27.48 16.89
C ALA A 470 -5.24 -28.72 15.99
N VAL A 471 -5.70 -28.54 14.76
CA VAL A 471 -5.60 -29.57 13.71
C VAL A 471 -4.11 -29.80 13.38
N PRO A 472 -3.64 -31.05 13.22
CA PRO A 472 -2.28 -31.35 12.82
C PRO A 472 -1.92 -30.66 11.48
N GLU A 473 -0.67 -30.22 11.33
CA GLU A 473 -0.20 -29.52 10.14
C GLU A 473 -0.33 -30.37 8.87
N GLU A 474 -0.22 -31.70 9.03
CA GLU A 474 -0.35 -32.67 7.95
C GLU A 474 -1.79 -32.84 7.44
N GLU A 475 -2.77 -32.49 8.26
CA GLU A 475 -4.21 -32.60 7.92
C GLU A 475 -4.76 -31.27 7.35
N LEU A 476 -3.93 -30.25 7.20
CA LEU A 476 -4.32 -28.99 6.56
C LEU A 476 -4.37 -29.14 5.02
N PRO A 477 -5.31 -28.47 4.34
CA PRO A 477 -6.28 -27.51 4.87
C PRO A 477 -7.55 -28.14 5.42
N VAL A 478 -8.15 -27.49 6.45
CA VAL A 478 -9.56 -27.68 6.78
C VAL A 478 -10.38 -26.90 5.74
N THR A 479 -11.01 -27.61 4.83
CA THR A 479 -11.76 -27.00 3.72
C THR A 479 -13.18 -26.60 4.12
N LEU A 480 -13.69 -25.52 3.49
CA LEU A 480 -15.09 -25.12 3.64
C LEU A 480 -16.03 -26.18 3.06
N PRO A 481 -17.14 -26.52 3.75
CA PRO A 481 -18.16 -27.43 3.21
C PRO A 481 -19.02 -26.72 2.17
N GLN A 482 -19.55 -27.45 1.22
CA GLN A 482 -20.62 -26.92 0.36
C GLN A 482 -21.92 -26.82 1.17
N LEU A 483 -22.53 -25.63 1.17
CA LEU A 483 -23.81 -25.39 1.85
C LEU A 483 -24.96 -25.34 0.86
N SER A 484 -26.06 -25.97 1.19
CA SER A 484 -27.25 -26.03 0.33
C SER A 484 -28.02 -24.69 0.26
N SER A 485 -27.83 -23.81 1.22
CA SER A 485 -28.36 -22.44 1.23
C SER A 485 -27.59 -21.54 2.16
N LEU A 486 -27.31 -20.32 1.74
CA LEU A 486 -26.69 -19.25 2.56
C LEU A 486 -27.77 -18.21 2.88
N THR A 487 -28.64 -18.51 3.83
CA THR A 487 -29.76 -17.61 4.17
C THR A 487 -29.62 -16.92 5.51
N ALA A 488 -28.67 -17.30 6.33
CA ALA A 488 -28.58 -16.80 7.69
C ALA A 488 -27.65 -15.58 7.83
N LYS A 489 -28.23 -14.41 8.05
CA LYS A 489 -27.54 -13.31 8.73
C LYS A 489 -27.58 -13.59 10.24
N GLY A 490 -26.44 -13.46 10.94
CA GLY A 490 -26.38 -13.39 12.41
C GLY A 490 -25.86 -14.60 13.18
N LYS A 491 -25.80 -15.79 12.58
CA LYS A 491 -25.06 -16.96 13.11
C LYS A 491 -24.16 -17.49 12.00
N SER A 492 -23.01 -18.06 12.38
CA SER A 492 -22.14 -18.70 11.39
C SER A 492 -22.93 -19.79 10.65
N PRO A 493 -23.06 -19.73 9.32
CA PRO A 493 -23.73 -20.80 8.56
C PRO A 493 -23.06 -22.16 8.72
N LEU A 494 -21.80 -22.20 9.16
CA LEU A 494 -21.04 -23.41 9.44
C LEU A 494 -21.60 -24.19 10.65
N GLU A 495 -22.26 -23.53 11.61
CA GLU A 495 -22.90 -24.21 12.74
C GLU A 495 -23.99 -25.17 12.28
N ALA A 496 -24.70 -24.84 11.21
CA ALA A 496 -25.76 -25.67 10.65
C ALA A 496 -25.24 -26.89 9.86
N ALA A 497 -23.96 -26.88 9.45
CA ALA A 497 -23.32 -27.93 8.70
C ALA A 497 -22.83 -29.11 9.60
N THR A 498 -23.77 -29.82 10.27
CA THR A 498 -23.44 -30.81 11.29
C THR A 498 -22.53 -31.93 10.79
N HIS A 499 -22.61 -32.30 9.50
CA HIS A 499 -21.74 -33.28 8.86
C HIS A 499 -20.28 -32.82 8.79
N TRP A 500 -20.04 -31.51 8.73
CA TRP A 500 -18.71 -30.92 8.70
C TRP A 500 -18.25 -30.55 10.12
N THR A 501 -19.13 -30.01 10.96
CA THR A 501 -18.81 -29.55 12.30
C THR A 501 -18.41 -30.70 13.21
N ASN A 502 -19.10 -31.85 13.13
CA ASN A 502 -18.79 -33.04 13.93
C ASN A 502 -17.56 -33.76 13.37
N THR A 503 -16.59 -34.02 14.22
CA THR A 503 -15.31 -34.62 13.82
C THR A 503 -14.73 -35.44 14.99
N GLN A 504 -13.56 -36.01 14.81
CA GLN A 504 -12.80 -36.69 15.87
C GLN A 504 -11.69 -35.77 16.36
N CYS A 505 -11.43 -35.85 17.67
CA CYS A 505 -10.32 -35.13 18.28
C CYS A 505 -8.98 -35.70 17.81
N PRO A 506 -8.06 -34.95 17.25
CA PRO A 506 -6.77 -35.47 16.80
C PRO A 506 -5.88 -35.98 17.94
N ARG A 507 -6.16 -35.59 19.22
CA ARG A 507 -5.39 -36.02 20.39
C ARG A 507 -5.89 -37.30 21.01
N CYS A 508 -7.21 -37.43 21.24
CA CYS A 508 -7.80 -38.57 21.94
C CYS A 508 -8.72 -39.45 21.08
N GLN A 509 -8.94 -39.09 19.81
CA GLN A 509 -9.82 -39.76 18.84
C GLN A 509 -11.30 -39.83 19.28
N GLY A 510 -11.68 -39.16 20.38
CA GLY A 510 -13.06 -39.04 20.81
C GLY A 510 -13.87 -38.05 19.97
N PRO A 511 -15.20 -38.00 20.17
CA PRO A 511 -16.06 -37.07 19.45
C PRO A 511 -15.70 -35.61 19.82
N ALA A 512 -15.68 -34.76 18.80
CA ALA A 512 -15.31 -33.35 18.93
C ALA A 512 -16.02 -32.51 17.86
N GLN A 513 -15.94 -31.17 17.98
CA GLN A 513 -16.56 -30.26 17.05
C GLN A 513 -15.50 -29.30 16.47
N ARG A 514 -15.56 -29.06 15.16
CA ARG A 514 -14.73 -28.01 14.53
C ARG A 514 -15.20 -26.63 14.97
N GLU A 515 -14.25 -25.71 14.99
CA GLU A 515 -14.57 -24.29 15.12
C GLU A 515 -15.41 -23.84 13.91
N THR A 516 -16.41 -22.97 14.17
CA THR A 516 -17.35 -22.51 13.15
C THR A 516 -17.15 -21.05 12.75
N ASP A 517 -16.27 -20.35 13.43
CA ASP A 517 -15.81 -19.03 13.01
C ASP A 517 -14.75 -19.16 11.90
N THR A 518 -14.73 -18.17 11.00
CA THR A 518 -13.69 -17.98 10.02
C THR A 518 -12.76 -16.84 10.42
N MET A 519 -11.57 -16.77 9.83
CA MET A 519 -10.61 -15.71 10.11
C MET A 519 -10.96 -14.42 9.36
N ASP A 520 -10.56 -13.29 9.92
CA ASP A 520 -10.48 -12.01 9.23
C ASP A 520 -9.62 -12.13 7.97
N THR A 521 -10.06 -11.57 6.85
CA THR A 521 -9.37 -11.63 5.56
C THR A 521 -7.97 -10.99 5.57
N PHE A 522 -7.70 -10.07 6.52
CA PHE A 522 -6.35 -9.54 6.68
C PHE A 522 -5.33 -10.58 7.12
N VAL A 523 -5.76 -11.72 7.71
CA VAL A 523 -4.87 -12.84 8.01
C VAL A 523 -4.39 -13.50 6.72
N ASP A 524 -5.25 -13.56 5.68
CA ASP A 524 -4.91 -14.16 4.38
C ASP A 524 -3.96 -13.28 3.56
N SER A 525 -4.02 -11.95 3.72
CA SER A 525 -3.29 -11.01 2.86
C SER A 525 -1.89 -10.64 3.37
N ALA A 526 -1.36 -11.31 4.38
CA ALA A 526 -0.22 -10.81 5.18
C ALA A 526 1.11 -11.59 5.05
N TRP A 527 1.31 -12.63 4.21
CA TRP A 527 2.47 -13.54 4.34
C TRP A 527 3.05 -14.16 3.03
N PRO A 528 4.38 -14.59 2.98
CA PRO A 528 5.08 -15.21 1.84
C PRO A 528 5.34 -16.74 2.00
N PHE A 529 5.82 -17.44 0.96
CA PHE A 529 5.57 -18.84 0.68
C PHE A 529 6.69 -19.88 0.71
N ASP A 530 7.81 -19.61 0.08
CA ASP A 530 8.93 -20.54 -0.08
C ASP A 530 10.18 -19.88 0.45
N HIS A 531 10.90 -20.55 1.37
CA HIS A 531 12.06 -19.96 2.03
C HIS A 531 13.13 -19.50 1.04
N SER A 532 13.45 -20.28 0.05
CA SER A 532 14.48 -19.95 -0.93
C SER A 532 14.03 -18.84 -1.88
N LEU A 533 12.75 -18.84 -2.28
CA LEU A 533 12.14 -17.77 -3.05
C LEU A 533 11.96 -16.50 -2.20
N ALA A 534 11.58 -16.65 -0.93
CA ALA A 534 11.47 -15.53 -0.01
C ALA A 534 12.82 -14.86 0.24
N ASP A 535 13.89 -15.61 0.46
CA ASP A 535 15.24 -15.06 0.63
C ASP A 535 15.74 -14.30 -0.60
N HIS A 536 15.35 -14.72 -1.80
CA HIS A 536 15.71 -14.03 -3.04
C HIS A 536 14.86 -12.78 -3.29
N TRP A 537 13.52 -12.89 -3.16
CA TRP A 537 12.61 -11.82 -3.56
C TRP A 537 12.28 -10.82 -2.45
N MET A 538 12.22 -11.28 -1.19
CA MET A 538 11.91 -10.38 -0.06
C MET A 538 13.15 -9.58 0.40
N PRO A 539 12.93 -8.44 1.01
CA PRO A 539 11.67 -7.71 1.11
C PRO A 539 11.22 -7.16 -0.26
N VAL A 540 9.93 -6.85 -0.40
CA VAL A 540 9.39 -6.14 -1.57
C VAL A 540 10.08 -4.78 -1.71
N ASP A 541 10.58 -4.47 -2.91
CA ASP A 541 11.30 -3.21 -3.12
C ASP A 541 10.36 -2.00 -3.09
N VAL A 542 9.18 -2.10 -3.71
CA VAL A 542 8.14 -1.06 -3.68
C VAL A 542 6.76 -1.69 -3.53
N TYR A 543 6.05 -1.33 -2.47
CA TYR A 543 4.66 -1.71 -2.24
C TYR A 543 3.72 -0.54 -2.50
N ILE A 544 2.68 -0.75 -3.32
CA ILE A 544 1.83 0.33 -3.84
C ILE A 544 0.37 0.09 -3.46
N GLY A 545 -0.25 1.06 -2.77
CA GLY A 545 -1.65 0.92 -2.38
C GLY A 545 -2.26 2.13 -1.70
N GLY A 546 -3.47 1.97 -1.15
CA GLY A 546 -4.22 3.03 -0.51
C GLY A 546 -3.73 3.35 0.90
N GLN A 547 -3.78 4.63 1.28
CA GLN A 547 -3.39 5.11 2.61
C GLN A 547 -4.29 4.57 3.73
N GLU A 548 -5.55 4.21 3.42
CA GLU A 548 -6.50 3.64 4.35
C GLU A 548 -6.04 2.33 5.01
N HIS A 549 -5.05 1.67 4.43
CA HIS A 549 -4.48 0.43 4.96
C HIS A 549 -3.29 0.62 5.90
N ALA A 550 -2.94 1.88 6.23
CA ALA A 550 -1.76 2.20 7.05
C ALA A 550 -1.77 1.55 8.43
N VAL A 551 -2.92 1.54 9.13
CA VAL A 551 -3.08 0.96 10.48
C VAL A 551 -3.85 -0.37 10.50
N MET A 552 -4.25 -0.89 9.34
CA MET A 552 -4.89 -2.20 9.19
C MET A 552 -3.92 -3.19 8.54
N HIS A 553 -4.07 -3.42 7.23
CA HIS A 553 -3.28 -4.39 6.48
C HIS A 553 -1.75 -4.24 6.69
N LEU A 554 -1.20 -3.02 6.61
CA LEU A 554 0.25 -2.83 6.73
C LEU A 554 0.79 -3.15 8.13
N TYR A 555 0.03 -2.83 9.18
CA TYR A 555 0.38 -3.20 10.56
C TYR A 555 0.42 -4.71 10.73
N TYR A 556 -0.61 -5.41 10.22
CA TYR A 556 -0.69 -6.85 10.31
C TYR A 556 0.36 -7.57 9.45
N ALA A 557 0.65 -7.07 8.25
CA ALA A 557 1.71 -7.60 7.40
C ALA A 557 3.08 -7.52 8.08
N ARG A 558 3.37 -6.42 8.78
CA ARG A 558 4.60 -6.25 9.56
C ARG A 558 4.64 -7.23 10.74
N PHE A 559 3.54 -7.35 11.49
CA PHE A 559 3.44 -8.33 12.59
C PHE A 559 3.76 -9.75 12.10
N PHE A 560 3.12 -10.19 11.00
CA PHE A 560 3.38 -11.51 10.43
C PHE A 560 4.82 -11.68 9.97
N SER A 561 5.41 -10.65 9.36
CA SER A 561 6.81 -10.70 8.92
C SER A 561 7.77 -10.84 10.10
N HIS A 562 7.54 -10.13 11.21
CA HIS A 562 8.31 -10.27 12.44
C HIS A 562 8.16 -11.67 13.04
N PHE A 563 6.93 -12.19 13.10
CA PHE A 563 6.67 -13.55 13.57
C PHE A 563 7.33 -14.62 12.68
N CYS A 564 7.25 -14.49 11.35
CA CYS A 564 7.93 -15.37 10.42
C CYS A 564 9.46 -15.33 10.57
N LYS A 565 10.01 -14.16 10.86
CA LYS A 565 11.45 -14.00 11.16
C LYS A 565 11.83 -14.74 12.44
N ASP A 566 11.01 -14.68 13.49
CA ASP A 566 11.25 -15.38 14.74
C ASP A 566 11.12 -16.92 14.58
N LEU A 567 10.33 -17.38 13.62
CA LEU A 567 10.26 -18.78 13.18
C LEU A 567 11.35 -19.17 12.18
N HIS A 568 12.27 -18.28 11.83
CA HIS A 568 13.31 -18.49 10.81
C HIS A 568 12.79 -18.84 9.41
N LEU A 569 11.56 -18.41 9.07
CA LEU A 569 10.95 -18.62 7.75
C LEU A 569 11.34 -17.56 6.73
N VAL A 570 11.80 -16.39 7.18
CA VAL A 570 12.26 -15.28 6.34
C VAL A 570 13.51 -14.65 6.93
N SER A 571 14.35 -14.03 6.07
CA SER A 571 15.60 -13.38 6.47
C SER A 571 15.44 -11.96 6.99
N HIS A 572 14.32 -11.30 6.65
CA HIS A 572 14.05 -9.91 6.96
C HIS A 572 12.86 -9.75 7.91
N ARG A 573 12.89 -8.74 8.80
CA ARG A 573 11.79 -8.43 9.70
C ARG A 573 10.68 -7.63 9.01
N GLU A 574 11.06 -6.68 8.15
CA GLU A 574 10.10 -5.82 7.46
C GLU A 574 9.78 -6.36 6.07
N PRO A 575 8.49 -6.42 5.68
CA PRO A 575 8.08 -7.01 4.40
C PRO A 575 8.30 -6.09 3.21
N PHE A 576 8.34 -4.76 3.41
CA PHE A 576 8.39 -3.74 2.36
C PHE A 576 9.50 -2.72 2.63
N GLN A 577 10.38 -2.47 1.64
CA GLN A 577 11.43 -1.44 1.75
C GLN A 577 10.85 -0.04 1.56
N LYS A 578 10.16 0.18 0.43
CA LYS A 578 9.50 1.45 0.10
C LYS A 578 7.99 1.26 0.04
N LEU A 579 7.27 2.25 0.52
CA LEU A 579 5.83 2.30 0.46
C LEU A 579 5.39 3.50 -0.37
N LEU A 580 4.65 3.26 -1.44
CA LEU A 580 4.03 4.28 -2.26
C LEU A 580 2.53 4.31 -1.98
N VAL A 581 2.12 5.20 -1.08
CA VAL A 581 0.70 5.42 -0.77
C VAL A 581 0.06 6.34 -1.80
N LEU A 582 -1.14 5.95 -2.22
CA LEU A 582 -1.87 6.67 -3.26
C LEU A 582 -3.09 7.37 -2.68
N GLY A 583 -3.27 8.62 -3.10
CA GLY A 583 -4.51 9.34 -2.90
C GLY A 583 -5.66 8.73 -3.72
N LEU A 584 -6.88 9.08 -3.37
CA LEU A 584 -8.09 8.53 -3.96
C LEU A 584 -8.39 9.13 -5.34
N ILE A 585 -9.05 8.37 -6.21
CA ILE A 585 -9.80 8.97 -7.32
C ILE A 585 -11.22 9.23 -6.81
N LYS A 586 -11.59 10.52 -6.75
CA LYS A 586 -12.90 10.98 -6.36
C LYS A 586 -13.74 11.31 -7.59
N GLY A 587 -14.96 10.81 -7.60
CA GLY A 587 -15.97 11.11 -8.62
C GLY A 587 -16.97 12.16 -8.12
N GLN A 588 -17.51 12.95 -9.04
CA GLN A 588 -18.61 13.83 -8.74
C GLN A 588 -19.82 12.99 -8.30
N THR A 589 -20.32 13.26 -7.12
CA THR A 589 -21.35 12.47 -6.44
C THR A 589 -22.59 13.32 -6.21
N PHE A 590 -23.74 12.75 -6.46
CA PHE A 590 -25.03 13.42 -6.38
C PHE A 590 -25.87 12.72 -5.31
N CYS A 591 -26.39 13.48 -4.35
CA CYS A 591 -27.31 12.95 -3.35
C CYS A 591 -28.43 13.93 -3.07
N LEU A 592 -29.59 13.42 -2.72
CA LEU A 592 -30.72 14.25 -2.28
C LEU A 592 -30.34 14.97 -0.99
N ALA A 593 -30.60 16.27 -0.96
CA ALA A 593 -30.22 17.12 0.17
C ALA A 593 -30.94 16.77 1.47
N ASP A 594 -32.15 16.23 1.40
CA ASP A 594 -33.04 15.90 2.51
C ASP A 594 -32.86 14.49 3.06
N SER A 595 -32.60 13.50 2.21
CA SER A 595 -32.51 12.08 2.58
C SER A 595 -31.11 11.48 2.50
N GLY A 596 -30.16 12.18 1.85
CA GLY A 596 -28.83 11.64 1.60
C GLY A 596 -28.79 10.48 0.58
N GLN A 597 -29.92 10.16 -0.06
CA GLN A 597 -29.98 9.10 -1.08
C GLN A 597 -29.14 9.45 -2.27
N TYR A 598 -28.24 8.55 -2.66
CA TYR A 598 -27.37 8.73 -3.84
C TYR A 598 -28.15 8.58 -5.14
N LEU A 599 -27.82 9.42 -6.10
CA LEU A 599 -28.44 9.47 -7.43
C LEU A 599 -27.39 9.23 -8.52
N SER A 600 -27.84 8.64 -9.63
CA SER A 600 -27.05 8.64 -10.85
C SER A 600 -27.03 10.04 -11.48
N ARG A 601 -25.95 10.40 -12.16
CA ARG A 601 -25.87 11.66 -12.92
C ARG A 601 -27.04 11.84 -13.91
N ASN A 602 -27.55 10.74 -14.48
CA ASN A 602 -28.67 10.76 -15.43
C ASN A 602 -30.00 11.14 -14.80
N ASP A 603 -30.11 11.06 -13.47
CA ASP A 603 -31.31 11.38 -12.71
C ASP A 603 -31.31 12.85 -12.21
N VAL A 604 -30.28 13.62 -12.60
CA VAL A 604 -30.08 15.01 -12.14
C VAL A 604 -30.17 15.98 -13.30
N ASP A 605 -31.04 16.99 -13.14
CA ASP A 605 -31.18 18.12 -14.05
C ASP A 605 -30.27 19.29 -13.61
N PHE A 606 -29.39 19.73 -14.53
CA PHE A 606 -28.45 20.82 -14.36
C PHE A 606 -28.84 22.07 -15.16
N SER A 607 -30.02 22.12 -15.73
CA SER A 607 -30.48 23.26 -16.56
C SER A 607 -30.77 24.52 -15.75
N GLY A 608 -31.08 24.38 -14.46
CA GLY A 608 -31.34 25.45 -13.52
C GLY A 608 -30.10 25.94 -12.77
N PRO A 609 -30.21 26.98 -11.92
CA PRO A 609 -29.12 27.52 -11.12
C PRO A 609 -28.63 26.52 -10.05
N GLU A 610 -29.49 25.64 -9.59
CA GLU A 610 -29.18 24.54 -8.66
C GLU A 610 -29.59 23.20 -9.27
N PRO A 611 -28.80 22.15 -9.05
CA PRO A 611 -29.13 20.82 -9.54
C PRO A 611 -30.33 20.25 -8.79
N VAL A 612 -31.27 19.65 -9.53
CA VAL A 612 -32.47 19.03 -8.97
C VAL A 612 -32.66 17.63 -9.54
N GLN A 613 -33.35 16.75 -8.79
CA GLN A 613 -33.71 15.43 -9.28
C GLN A 613 -34.77 15.52 -10.38
N ILE A 614 -34.54 14.86 -11.50
CA ILE A 614 -35.50 14.75 -12.60
C ILE A 614 -36.77 14.07 -12.10
N GLY A 615 -37.93 14.66 -12.43
CA GLY A 615 -39.28 14.14 -12.08
C GLY A 615 -39.77 14.56 -10.71
N SER A 616 -38.93 14.70 -9.67
CA SER A 616 -39.37 15.13 -8.34
C SER A 616 -39.09 16.61 -8.04
N GLY A 617 -38.12 17.22 -8.73
CA GLY A 617 -37.69 18.59 -8.45
C GLY A 617 -36.97 18.80 -7.10
N ARG A 618 -36.59 17.71 -6.40
CA ARG A 618 -35.92 17.79 -5.10
C ARG A 618 -34.48 18.28 -5.27
N SER A 619 -34.02 19.13 -4.35
CA SER A 619 -32.66 19.67 -4.38
C SER A 619 -31.62 18.58 -4.25
N VAL A 620 -30.53 18.67 -5.05
CA VAL A 620 -29.44 17.72 -5.11
C VAL A 620 -28.16 18.39 -4.63
N LYS A 621 -27.52 17.78 -3.61
CA LYS A 621 -26.20 18.17 -3.16
C LYS A 621 -25.16 17.50 -4.05
N VAL A 622 -24.18 18.26 -4.51
CA VAL A 622 -23.04 17.78 -5.32
C VAL A 622 -21.78 17.80 -4.47
N THR A 623 -21.12 16.65 -4.38
CA THR A 623 -19.88 16.46 -3.61
C THR A 623 -18.83 15.71 -4.43
N TRP A 624 -17.59 15.69 -3.94
CA TRP A 624 -16.53 14.87 -4.49
C TRP A 624 -16.19 13.76 -3.51
N GLU A 625 -16.49 12.52 -3.87
CA GLU A 625 -16.32 11.38 -2.97
C GLU A 625 -15.56 10.25 -3.64
N LYS A 626 -14.95 9.37 -2.83
CA LYS A 626 -14.32 8.13 -3.32
C LYS A 626 -15.28 7.40 -4.24
N MET A 627 -14.81 7.01 -5.42
CA MET A 627 -15.61 6.26 -6.38
C MET A 627 -16.07 4.92 -5.80
N SER A 628 -17.37 4.69 -5.83
CA SER A 628 -17.98 3.42 -5.41
C SER A 628 -19.27 3.15 -6.19
N LYS A 629 -19.66 1.87 -6.25
CA LYS A 629 -20.89 1.46 -6.94
C LYS A 629 -22.15 1.98 -6.25
N SER A 630 -22.16 1.94 -4.92
CA SER A 630 -23.31 2.40 -4.11
C SER A 630 -23.59 3.90 -4.24
N LYS A 631 -22.57 4.68 -4.62
CA LYS A 631 -22.69 6.13 -4.81
C LYS A 631 -22.97 6.53 -6.26
N HIS A 632 -23.05 5.58 -7.17
CA HIS A 632 -23.27 5.78 -8.61
C HIS A 632 -22.28 6.75 -9.30
N ASN A 633 -21.10 6.98 -8.69
CA ASN A 633 -20.08 7.91 -9.12
C ASN A 633 -18.84 7.21 -9.73
N GLY A 634 -18.87 5.88 -9.88
CA GLY A 634 -17.77 5.09 -10.42
C GLY A 634 -17.74 5.10 -11.95
N LEU A 635 -16.55 5.31 -12.51
CA LEU A 635 -16.29 5.16 -13.95
C LEU A 635 -15.60 3.83 -14.22
N VAL A 636 -16.15 3.10 -15.20
CA VAL A 636 -15.57 1.84 -15.67
C VAL A 636 -14.38 2.15 -16.57
N PRO A 637 -13.15 1.67 -16.25
CA PRO A 637 -11.95 1.98 -17.02
C PRO A 637 -12.05 1.62 -18.50
N GLN A 638 -12.71 0.50 -18.83
CA GLN A 638 -12.86 0.04 -20.22
C GLN A 638 -13.55 1.09 -21.10
N LYS A 639 -14.59 1.76 -20.59
CA LYS A 639 -15.28 2.83 -21.36
C LYS A 639 -14.34 3.99 -21.71
N MET A 640 -13.43 4.34 -20.79
CA MET A 640 -12.43 5.38 -21.01
C MET A 640 -11.40 4.94 -22.04
N VAL A 641 -10.94 3.70 -21.95
CA VAL A 641 -10.00 3.11 -22.92
C VAL A 641 -10.63 3.02 -24.32
N ASP A 642 -11.87 2.58 -24.42
CA ASP A 642 -12.58 2.48 -25.70
C ASP A 642 -12.75 3.85 -26.38
N GLN A 643 -12.92 4.90 -25.59
CA GLN A 643 -13.09 6.26 -26.09
C GLN A 643 -11.77 6.96 -26.43
N TYR A 644 -10.76 6.86 -25.54
CA TYR A 644 -9.54 7.67 -25.61
C TYR A 644 -8.28 6.88 -25.93
N GLY A 645 -8.30 5.56 -25.81
CA GLY A 645 -7.15 4.66 -25.93
C GLY A 645 -6.43 4.40 -24.62
N ILE A 646 -5.71 3.27 -24.59
CA ILE A 646 -4.99 2.75 -23.38
C ILE A 646 -3.92 3.77 -22.93
N ASP A 647 -3.01 4.13 -23.82
CA ASP A 647 -1.88 5.01 -23.50
C ASP A 647 -2.33 6.42 -23.13
N THR A 648 -3.45 6.90 -23.69
CA THR A 648 -4.04 8.18 -23.31
C THR A 648 -4.53 8.17 -21.87
N VAL A 649 -5.24 7.11 -21.48
CA VAL A 649 -5.77 6.96 -20.11
C VAL A 649 -4.61 6.78 -19.12
N ARG A 650 -3.58 5.98 -19.45
CA ARG A 650 -2.37 5.82 -18.63
C ARG A 650 -1.67 7.15 -18.39
N LEU A 651 -1.36 7.90 -19.46
CA LEU A 651 -0.71 9.20 -19.36
C LEU A 651 -1.55 10.24 -18.59
N CYS A 652 -2.88 10.21 -18.75
CA CYS A 652 -3.78 11.08 -18.01
C CYS A 652 -3.69 10.80 -16.50
N ILE A 653 -3.75 9.54 -16.08
CA ILE A 653 -3.62 9.12 -14.68
C ILE A 653 -2.26 9.52 -14.10
N LEU A 654 -1.18 9.23 -14.83
CA LEU A 654 0.18 9.49 -14.38
C LEU A 654 0.52 10.99 -14.31
N SER A 655 -0.12 11.83 -15.12
CA SER A 655 0.11 13.29 -15.18
C SER A 655 -0.80 14.11 -14.25
N ALA A 656 -1.91 13.52 -13.75
CA ALA A 656 -2.96 14.29 -13.09
C ALA A 656 -2.56 14.88 -11.74
N ALA A 657 -1.82 14.12 -10.93
CA ALA A 657 -1.41 14.54 -9.58
C ALA A 657 -0.22 13.71 -9.09
N PRO A 658 0.55 14.19 -8.10
CA PRO A 658 1.47 13.36 -7.32
C PRO A 658 0.76 12.13 -6.74
N PRO A 659 1.51 11.04 -6.46
CA PRO A 659 0.90 9.80 -5.97
C PRO A 659 0.00 9.96 -4.75
N GLU A 660 0.41 10.72 -3.74
CA GLU A 660 -0.32 10.88 -2.47
C GLU A 660 -1.55 11.78 -2.57
N GLN A 661 -1.65 12.59 -3.63
CA GLN A 661 -2.77 13.52 -3.80
C GLN A 661 -3.98 12.86 -4.44
N ASP A 662 -5.18 13.29 -4.02
CA ASP A 662 -6.43 12.88 -4.64
C ASP A 662 -6.56 13.42 -6.07
N ILE A 663 -7.18 12.63 -6.94
CA ILE A 663 -7.56 13.05 -8.28
C ILE A 663 -9.09 13.27 -8.31
N LEU A 664 -9.50 14.50 -8.62
CA LEU A 664 -10.89 14.80 -8.91
C LEU A 664 -11.17 14.47 -10.38
N TRP A 665 -11.89 13.38 -10.62
CA TRP A 665 -12.17 12.90 -11.97
C TRP A 665 -13.55 13.36 -12.42
N ASP A 666 -13.57 14.32 -13.36
CA ASP A 666 -14.80 14.78 -14.03
C ASP A 666 -14.95 14.12 -15.41
N HIS A 667 -16.19 14.06 -15.91
CA HIS A 667 -16.53 13.59 -17.26
C HIS A 667 -15.93 14.47 -18.38
N LYS A 668 -15.54 15.71 -18.08
CA LYS A 668 -14.93 16.68 -19.00
C LYS A 668 -13.50 16.99 -18.60
N MET A 669 -12.64 15.96 -18.43
CA MET A 669 -11.26 16.23 -18.06
C MET A 669 -10.49 16.97 -19.16
N ASP A 670 -10.17 18.23 -18.92
CA ASP A 670 -9.27 19.05 -19.78
C ASP A 670 -7.86 18.40 -19.91
N ALA A 671 -7.45 17.64 -18.89
CA ALA A 671 -6.23 16.87 -18.91
C ALA A 671 -6.15 15.85 -20.06
N LEU A 672 -7.26 15.18 -20.42
CA LEU A 672 -7.32 14.27 -21.56
C LEU A 672 -7.00 14.97 -22.87
N ALA A 673 -7.58 16.16 -23.09
CA ALA A 673 -7.31 16.96 -24.27
C ALA A 673 -5.83 17.41 -24.35
N GLY A 674 -5.23 17.72 -23.18
CA GLY A 674 -3.80 18.02 -23.06
C GLY A 674 -2.90 16.86 -23.48
N VAL A 675 -3.19 15.66 -22.98
CA VAL A 675 -2.47 14.43 -23.31
C VAL A 675 -2.60 14.09 -24.79
N LEU A 676 -3.80 14.17 -25.37
CA LEU A 676 -4.03 13.92 -26.79
C LEU A 676 -3.21 14.85 -27.68
N ARG A 677 -3.17 16.15 -27.35
CA ARG A 677 -2.32 17.12 -28.07
C ARG A 677 -0.84 16.81 -27.94
N TRP A 678 -0.40 16.33 -26.77
CA TRP A 678 0.99 15.94 -26.58
C TRP A 678 1.36 14.70 -27.40
N GLN A 679 0.55 13.66 -27.41
CA GLN A 679 0.73 12.47 -28.24
C GLN A 679 0.83 12.83 -29.73
N ALA A 680 -0.05 13.72 -30.22
CA ALA A 680 0.00 14.20 -31.59
C ALA A 680 1.31 14.97 -31.92
N ARG A 681 1.85 15.74 -30.96
CA ARG A 681 3.17 16.40 -31.13
C ARG A 681 4.32 15.40 -31.19
N LEU A 682 4.32 14.36 -30.32
CA LEU A 682 5.32 13.30 -30.36
C LEU A 682 5.33 12.60 -31.73
N TRP A 683 4.15 12.26 -32.22
CA TRP A 683 3.99 11.69 -33.54
C TRP A 683 4.50 12.62 -34.65
N GLY A 684 4.14 13.89 -34.58
CA GLY A 684 4.60 14.94 -35.53
C GLY A 684 6.11 15.14 -35.54
N LEU A 685 6.83 14.91 -34.42
CA LEU A 685 8.30 14.97 -34.37
C LEU A 685 8.94 13.83 -35.17
N VAL A 686 8.45 12.63 -35.05
CA VAL A 686 8.91 11.48 -35.83
C VAL A 686 8.61 11.71 -37.33
N THR A 687 7.40 12.20 -37.65
CA THR A 687 7.02 12.57 -39.00
C THR A 687 7.99 13.59 -39.60
N LYS A 688 8.26 14.69 -38.84
CA LYS A 688 9.16 15.79 -39.29
C LYS A 688 10.58 15.26 -39.59
N LEU A 689 11.16 14.40 -38.74
CA LEU A 689 12.47 13.83 -39.01
C LEU A 689 12.46 12.91 -40.23
N ARG A 690 11.47 12.04 -40.35
CA ARG A 690 11.34 11.12 -41.52
C ARG A 690 11.20 11.87 -42.83
N GLU A 691 10.33 12.87 -42.88
CA GLU A 691 10.13 13.73 -44.07
C GLU A 691 11.43 14.47 -44.41
N ALA A 692 12.13 15.08 -43.43
CA ALA A 692 13.39 15.77 -43.68
C ALA A 692 14.45 14.84 -44.28
N ARG A 693 14.56 13.58 -43.82
CA ARG A 693 15.52 12.60 -44.32
C ARG A 693 15.14 12.02 -45.71
N GLN A 694 13.87 12.00 -46.05
CA GLN A 694 13.38 11.54 -47.37
C GLN A 694 13.54 12.60 -48.48
N THR A 695 13.39 13.87 -48.13
CA THR A 695 13.31 14.97 -49.12
C THR A 695 14.61 15.70 -49.33
N SER A 696 15.51 15.79 -48.36
CA SER A 696 16.61 16.75 -48.35
C SER A 696 18.04 16.14 -48.45
N GLY A 697 18.16 14.83 -48.74
CA GLY A 697 19.48 14.20 -48.94
C GLY A 697 20.12 13.67 -47.64
N SER A 698 21.39 13.28 -47.72
CA SER A 698 22.12 12.71 -46.60
C SER A 698 22.45 13.78 -45.56
N PRO A 699 22.26 13.46 -44.26
CA PRO A 699 22.59 14.39 -43.17
C PRO A 699 24.11 14.60 -43.07
N ASN A 700 24.55 15.83 -42.79
CA ASN A 700 25.93 16.16 -42.51
C ASN A 700 26.03 17.26 -41.46
N SER A 701 26.58 16.94 -40.28
CA SER A 701 26.71 17.88 -39.17
C SER A 701 27.62 19.08 -39.46
N GLU A 702 28.53 18.98 -40.43
CA GLU A 702 29.39 20.08 -40.86
C GLU A 702 28.61 21.22 -41.55
N MET A 703 27.39 20.93 -42.02
CA MET A 703 26.51 21.93 -42.65
C MET A 703 25.81 22.85 -41.66
N LEU A 704 25.91 22.61 -40.36
CA LEU A 704 25.28 23.46 -39.33
C LEU A 704 26.03 24.79 -39.18
N SER A 705 25.33 25.88 -39.20
CA SER A 705 25.88 27.21 -38.89
C SER A 705 26.23 27.30 -37.38
N ARG A 706 27.04 28.30 -37.00
CA ARG A 706 27.41 28.52 -35.57
C ARG A 706 26.16 28.69 -34.67
N LYS A 707 25.11 29.30 -35.15
CA LYS A 707 23.84 29.49 -34.43
C LYS A 707 23.13 28.14 -34.22
N GLU A 708 23.13 27.29 -35.22
CA GLU A 708 22.51 25.95 -35.18
C GLU A 708 23.30 24.97 -34.31
N HIS A 709 24.61 25.10 -34.25
CA HIS A 709 25.42 24.37 -33.29
C HIS A 709 25.08 24.74 -31.81
N VAL A 710 24.81 26.04 -31.55
CA VAL A 710 24.35 26.48 -30.22
C VAL A 710 22.97 25.90 -29.90
N GLU A 711 22.06 25.83 -30.88
CA GLU A 711 20.74 25.21 -30.74
C GLU A 711 20.87 23.71 -30.48
N ALA A 712 21.70 22.98 -31.23
CA ALA A 712 21.99 21.57 -31.03
C ALA A 712 22.58 21.29 -29.64
N LYS A 713 23.55 22.11 -29.19
CA LYS A 713 24.11 22.01 -27.84
C LYS A 713 23.06 22.21 -26.73
N LYS A 714 22.10 23.12 -26.91
CA LYS A 714 20.99 23.31 -25.98
C LYS A 714 20.10 22.05 -25.89
N LEU A 715 19.84 21.39 -27.02
CA LEU A 715 19.10 20.12 -27.04
C LEU A 715 19.86 19.02 -26.32
N TRP A 716 21.18 18.90 -26.50
CA TRP A 716 22.03 17.96 -25.80
C TRP A 716 21.99 18.18 -24.27
N THR A 717 22.13 19.44 -23.83
CA THR A 717 22.04 19.80 -22.40
C THR A 717 20.67 19.43 -21.82
N LEU A 718 19.58 19.79 -22.52
CA LEU A 718 18.22 19.53 -22.07
C LEU A 718 17.90 18.03 -22.07
N LYS A 719 18.39 17.26 -23.07
CA LYS A 719 18.29 15.78 -23.09
C LYS A 719 18.87 15.20 -21.81
N ASN A 720 20.11 15.55 -21.48
CA ASN A 720 20.81 14.99 -20.32
C ASN A 720 20.15 15.40 -18.99
N ALA A 721 19.73 16.66 -18.84
CA ALA A 721 18.96 17.12 -17.68
C ALA A 721 17.62 16.38 -17.55
N THR A 722 16.96 16.09 -18.68
CA THR A 722 15.69 15.33 -18.68
C THR A 722 15.92 13.87 -18.28
N VAL A 723 16.95 13.21 -18.82
CA VAL A 723 17.31 11.83 -18.42
C VAL A 723 17.56 11.75 -16.92
N SER A 724 18.37 12.65 -16.36
CA SER A 724 18.67 12.70 -14.94
C SER A 724 17.40 12.86 -14.10
N ALA A 725 16.56 13.86 -14.42
CA ALA A 725 15.35 14.17 -13.65
C ALA A 725 14.31 13.05 -13.76
N VAL A 726 14.05 12.51 -14.96
CA VAL A 726 13.07 11.43 -15.15
C VAL A 726 13.53 10.15 -14.46
N THR A 727 14.83 9.84 -14.49
CA THR A 727 15.37 8.67 -13.76
C THR A 727 15.15 8.83 -12.27
N HIS A 728 15.46 10.00 -11.70
CA HIS A 728 15.20 10.31 -10.29
C HIS A 728 13.72 10.11 -9.93
N HIS A 729 12.79 10.62 -10.75
CA HIS A 729 11.35 10.45 -10.52
C HIS A 729 10.85 9.00 -10.62
N TYR A 730 11.60 8.09 -11.20
CA TYR A 730 11.27 6.65 -11.19
C TYR A 730 11.93 5.87 -10.05
N THR A 731 13.07 6.36 -9.51
CA THR A 731 13.87 5.61 -8.52
C THR A 731 13.63 6.09 -7.09
N ASP A 732 13.42 7.38 -6.91
CA ASP A 732 13.51 7.99 -5.59
C ASP A 732 12.16 8.51 -5.09
N ASP A 733 11.53 9.46 -5.77
CA ASP A 733 10.32 10.15 -5.29
C ASP A 733 9.00 9.70 -5.95
N PHE A 734 9.08 8.89 -7.02
CA PHE A 734 7.94 8.38 -7.79
C PHE A 734 6.99 9.45 -8.34
N LEU A 735 7.46 10.71 -8.52
CA LEU A 735 6.69 11.82 -9.06
C LEU A 735 6.56 11.73 -10.59
N LEU A 736 5.80 10.75 -11.07
CA LEU A 736 5.64 10.49 -12.51
C LEU A 736 4.96 11.66 -13.26
N ASN A 737 4.14 12.47 -12.59
CA ASN A 737 3.59 13.71 -13.13
C ASN A 737 4.68 14.75 -13.41
N ALA A 738 5.69 14.87 -12.53
CA ALA A 738 6.85 15.72 -12.77
C ALA A 738 7.73 15.17 -13.90
N ALA A 739 7.93 13.85 -13.96
CA ALA A 739 8.60 13.19 -15.08
C ALA A 739 7.94 13.53 -16.42
N ILE A 740 6.61 13.40 -16.53
CA ILE A 740 5.85 13.76 -17.73
C ILE A 740 6.05 15.24 -18.08
N SER A 741 6.05 16.13 -17.10
CA SER A 741 6.29 17.56 -17.32
C SER A 741 7.68 17.81 -17.92
N ARG A 742 8.73 17.10 -17.47
CA ARG A 742 10.08 17.16 -18.07
C ARG A 742 10.09 16.65 -19.51
N LEU A 743 9.39 15.55 -19.79
CA LEU A 743 9.25 15.02 -21.16
C LEU A 743 8.51 15.99 -22.07
N MET A 744 7.48 16.70 -21.59
CA MET A 744 6.76 17.72 -22.33
C MET A 744 7.65 18.94 -22.67
N ILE A 745 8.54 19.34 -21.74
CA ILE A 745 9.51 20.43 -21.98
C ILE A 745 10.49 20.03 -23.10
N LEU A 746 11.04 18.80 -23.05
CA LEU A 746 11.91 18.29 -24.11
C LEU A 746 11.18 18.20 -25.45
N THR A 747 9.92 17.71 -25.44
CA THR A 747 9.08 17.66 -26.64
C THR A 747 8.88 19.04 -27.27
N ARG A 748 8.66 20.07 -26.43
CA ARG A 748 8.50 21.46 -26.90
C ARG A 748 9.77 21.99 -27.54
N ALA A 749 10.93 21.76 -26.92
CA ALA A 749 12.23 22.19 -27.47
C ALA A 749 12.49 21.55 -28.85
N LEU A 750 12.28 20.24 -28.98
CA LEU A 750 12.41 19.52 -30.25
C LEU A 750 11.42 20.04 -31.31
N SER A 751 10.18 20.40 -30.93
CA SER A 751 9.19 20.94 -31.87
C SER A 751 9.59 22.29 -32.41
N GLN A 752 10.33 23.09 -31.65
CA GLN A 752 10.80 24.44 -32.02
C GLN A 752 12.12 24.42 -32.81
N SER A 753 12.74 23.25 -32.99
CA SER A 753 14.02 23.16 -33.72
C SER A 753 13.87 23.54 -35.19
N SER A 754 14.91 24.23 -35.66
CA SER A 754 15.02 24.66 -37.05
C SER A 754 15.09 23.48 -38.01
N PRO A 755 14.64 23.58 -39.28
CA PRO A 755 14.68 22.48 -40.23
C PRO A 755 16.10 21.91 -40.48
N HIS A 756 17.12 22.76 -40.46
CA HIS A 756 18.52 22.34 -40.58
C HIS A 756 19.01 21.51 -39.40
N VAL A 757 18.68 21.91 -38.15
CA VAL A 757 18.99 21.13 -36.95
C VAL A 757 18.27 19.78 -36.99
N VAL A 758 17.01 19.73 -37.42
CA VAL A 758 16.27 18.46 -37.60
C VAL A 758 16.96 17.52 -38.61
N LEU A 759 17.46 18.08 -39.71
CA LEU A 759 18.09 17.29 -40.77
C LEU A 759 19.52 16.85 -40.43
N HIS A 760 20.34 17.73 -39.83
CA HIS A 760 21.78 17.60 -39.78
C HIS A 760 22.35 17.36 -38.37
N SER A 761 21.54 17.53 -37.28
CA SER A 761 22.07 17.39 -35.93
C SER A 761 21.85 15.99 -35.35
N ILE A 762 22.95 15.39 -34.87
CA ILE A 762 22.91 14.15 -34.09
C ILE A 762 22.20 14.35 -32.76
N GLU A 763 22.36 15.52 -32.13
CA GLU A 763 21.76 15.85 -30.83
C GLU A 763 20.24 15.89 -30.91
N PHE A 764 19.65 16.36 -32.03
CA PHE A 764 18.22 16.30 -32.24
C PHE A 764 17.72 14.85 -32.34
N GLU A 765 18.41 14.04 -33.15
CA GLU A 765 18.06 12.63 -33.37
C GLU A 765 18.15 11.82 -32.07
N GLU A 766 19.26 11.98 -31.32
CA GLU A 766 19.42 11.34 -30.02
C GLU A 766 18.39 11.81 -29.00
N ALA A 767 18.11 13.11 -28.93
CA ALA A 767 17.13 13.63 -27.98
C ALA A 767 15.72 13.08 -28.27
N LEU A 768 15.35 12.93 -29.55
CA LEU A 768 14.08 12.33 -29.96
C LEU A 768 14.04 10.81 -29.64
N ALA A 769 15.11 10.08 -29.92
CA ALA A 769 15.22 8.66 -29.58
C ALA A 769 15.10 8.43 -28.07
N VAL A 770 15.86 9.19 -27.28
CA VAL A 770 15.84 9.14 -25.81
C VAL A 770 14.46 9.51 -25.25
N LEU A 771 13.79 10.52 -25.83
CA LEU A 771 12.42 10.88 -25.48
C LEU A 771 11.46 9.69 -25.66
N CYS A 772 11.54 8.97 -26.79
CA CYS A 772 10.72 7.78 -27.04
C CYS A 772 11.04 6.66 -26.05
N MET A 773 12.30 6.44 -25.68
CA MET A 773 12.69 5.45 -24.68
C MET A 773 12.11 5.81 -23.30
N MET A 774 12.18 7.08 -22.89
CA MET A 774 11.67 7.49 -21.57
C MET A 774 10.15 7.47 -21.45
N ILE A 775 9.43 7.61 -22.54
CA ILE A 775 7.95 7.50 -22.57
C ILE A 775 7.50 6.04 -22.52
N ALA A 776 8.31 5.09 -22.97
CA ALA A 776 7.93 3.71 -23.14
C ALA A 776 7.30 3.05 -21.88
N PRO A 777 7.79 3.24 -20.66
CA PRO A 777 7.14 2.70 -19.46
C PRO A 777 5.73 3.25 -19.21
N MET A 778 5.47 4.50 -19.62
CA MET A 778 4.20 5.20 -19.38
C MET A 778 3.16 4.94 -20.48
N ALA A 779 3.62 4.92 -21.73
CA ALA A 779 2.79 4.76 -22.93
C ALA A 779 3.45 3.77 -23.91
N PRO A 780 3.45 2.47 -23.56
CA PRO A 780 4.25 1.48 -24.25
C PRO A 780 3.84 1.26 -25.72
N HIS A 781 2.55 1.35 -26.02
CA HIS A 781 2.05 1.13 -27.40
C HIS A 781 2.47 2.27 -28.33
N LEU A 782 2.27 3.50 -27.90
CA LEU A 782 2.69 4.69 -28.65
C LEU A 782 4.21 4.71 -28.85
N ALA A 783 4.95 4.48 -27.77
CA ALA A 783 6.42 4.50 -27.79
C ALA A 783 6.99 3.43 -28.73
N SER A 784 6.43 2.22 -28.74
CA SER A 784 6.85 1.14 -29.65
C SER A 784 6.60 1.50 -31.11
N GLU A 785 5.48 2.12 -31.46
CA GLU A 785 5.23 2.55 -32.83
C GLU A 785 6.11 3.73 -33.24
N LEU A 786 6.30 4.74 -32.35
CA LEU A 786 7.24 5.84 -32.59
C LEU A 786 8.66 5.31 -32.83
N TRP A 787 9.09 4.34 -32.05
CA TRP A 787 10.38 3.69 -32.18
C TRP A 787 10.50 2.93 -33.49
N ALA A 788 9.47 2.19 -33.88
CA ALA A 788 9.44 1.53 -35.20
C ALA A 788 9.61 2.54 -36.34
N GLY A 789 8.93 3.70 -36.24
CA GLY A 789 9.11 4.79 -37.19
C GLY A 789 10.53 5.36 -37.23
N LEU A 790 11.16 5.55 -36.06
CA LEU A 790 12.53 6.05 -35.91
C LEU A 790 13.59 5.07 -36.42
N SER A 791 13.45 3.77 -36.12
CA SER A 791 14.40 2.73 -36.51
C SER A 791 14.56 2.56 -38.01
N HIS A 792 13.64 3.15 -38.80
CA HIS A 792 13.68 3.10 -40.26
C HIS A 792 13.88 4.48 -40.90
N VAL A 793 14.40 5.44 -40.13
CA VAL A 793 14.87 6.73 -40.69
C VAL A 793 16.07 6.47 -41.61
N GLN A 794 16.07 7.08 -42.79
CA GLN A 794 17.17 6.92 -43.75
C GLN A 794 18.42 7.63 -43.23
N ASN A 795 19.58 6.98 -43.38
CA ASN A 795 20.89 7.51 -43.00
C ASN A 795 20.91 8.06 -41.57
N PRO A 796 20.66 7.24 -40.51
CA PRO A 796 20.66 7.71 -39.14
C PRO A 796 22.06 8.19 -38.73
N LEU A 797 22.13 9.31 -38.02
CA LEU A 797 23.38 9.85 -37.45
C LEU A 797 23.73 9.16 -36.13
N SER A 798 22.74 8.78 -35.36
CA SER A 798 22.92 8.17 -34.05
C SER A 798 22.98 6.65 -34.13
N ALA A 799 23.96 6.06 -33.43
CA ALA A 799 24.06 4.64 -33.25
C ALA A 799 22.84 4.03 -32.51
N LEU A 800 22.12 4.82 -31.73
CA LEU A 800 20.92 4.38 -31.03
C LEU A 800 19.84 3.86 -31.98
N LEU A 801 19.71 4.43 -33.17
CA LEU A 801 18.72 4.04 -34.17
C LEU A 801 19.18 2.93 -35.09
N SER A 802 20.49 2.65 -35.14
CA SER A 802 21.07 1.59 -35.98
C SER A 802 20.84 0.19 -35.41
N VAL A 803 20.49 0.05 -34.13
CA VAL A 803 20.26 -1.22 -33.44
C VAL A 803 18.78 -1.57 -33.49
N GLY A 804 18.41 -2.63 -34.20
CA GLY A 804 17.02 -3.14 -34.27
C GLY A 804 16.44 -3.53 -32.89
N GLY A 805 15.17 -3.90 -32.84
CA GLY A 805 14.45 -4.35 -31.64
C GLY A 805 13.40 -3.37 -31.15
N ASP A 806 12.58 -3.80 -30.19
CA ASP A 806 11.54 -3.00 -29.58
C ASP A 806 12.11 -1.97 -28.58
N VAL A 807 11.46 -0.82 -28.42
CA VAL A 807 11.88 0.23 -27.49
C VAL A 807 11.94 -0.26 -26.04
N LEU A 808 11.03 -1.15 -25.63
CA LEU A 808 10.99 -1.72 -24.28
C LEU A 808 12.16 -2.71 -24.01
N GLN A 809 12.84 -3.17 -25.04
CA GLN A 809 14.04 -4.00 -24.92
C GLN A 809 15.34 -3.17 -24.89
N LYS A 810 15.25 -1.87 -25.16
CA LYS A 810 16.40 -0.99 -25.07
C LYS A 810 16.78 -0.72 -23.62
N PRO A 811 18.07 -0.62 -23.30
CA PRO A 811 18.50 -0.21 -21.98
C PRO A 811 18.02 1.22 -21.70
N TRP A 812 17.64 1.47 -20.45
CA TRP A 812 17.26 2.82 -20.03
C TRP A 812 18.38 3.82 -20.32
N PRO A 813 18.08 5.00 -20.87
CA PRO A 813 19.09 5.96 -21.25
C PRO A 813 19.86 6.47 -20.03
N THR A 814 21.17 6.65 -20.20
CA THR A 814 22.07 7.22 -19.20
C THR A 814 22.47 8.63 -19.56
N VAL A 815 22.84 9.40 -18.54
CA VAL A 815 23.39 10.74 -18.71
C VAL A 815 24.78 10.62 -19.36
N ASP A 816 25.06 11.45 -20.37
CA ASP A 816 26.38 11.53 -20.98
C ASP A 816 27.43 11.94 -19.93
N PRO A 817 28.52 11.20 -19.76
CA PRO A 817 29.58 11.55 -18.79
C PRO A 817 30.07 13.00 -18.91
N LYS A 818 30.16 13.52 -20.13
CA LYS A 818 30.57 14.93 -20.39
C LYS A 818 29.58 15.96 -19.77
N TYR A 819 28.32 15.61 -19.60
CA TYR A 819 27.34 16.47 -18.94
C TYR A 819 27.60 16.56 -17.42
N LEU A 820 28.18 15.52 -16.84
CA LEU A 820 28.51 15.44 -15.41
C LEU A 820 29.85 16.11 -15.08
N GLU A 821 30.70 16.34 -16.10
CA GLU A 821 31.92 17.10 -15.92
C GLU A 821 31.57 18.54 -15.52
N THR A 822 32.07 18.98 -14.38
CA THR A 822 31.89 20.36 -13.94
C THR A 822 32.62 21.25 -14.98
N PRO A 823 31.94 22.17 -15.66
CA PRO A 823 32.65 23.04 -16.62
C PRO A 823 33.71 23.82 -15.85
N GLU A 824 34.88 23.98 -16.45
CA GLU A 824 36.01 24.74 -15.83
C GLU A 824 35.59 26.17 -15.44
N SER A 825 34.58 26.69 -16.11
CA SER A 825 34.04 28.02 -15.86
C SER A 825 32.52 28.08 -16.06
N VAL A 826 31.87 28.97 -15.35
CA VAL A 826 30.44 29.26 -15.38
C VAL A 826 30.21 30.71 -15.79
N ASP A 827 29.27 30.92 -16.70
CA ASP A 827 28.82 32.26 -17.10
C ASP A 827 27.83 32.80 -16.06
N VAL A 828 28.24 33.80 -15.29
CA VAL A 828 27.42 34.44 -14.27
C VAL A 828 26.77 35.70 -14.87
N SER A 829 25.46 35.73 -14.88
CA SER A 829 24.68 36.91 -15.28
C SER A 829 24.81 38.00 -14.23
N VAL A 830 25.23 39.20 -14.65
CA VAL A 830 25.40 40.35 -13.75
C VAL A 830 24.21 41.29 -13.87
N GLN A 831 23.64 41.65 -12.75
CA GLN A 831 22.58 42.65 -12.60
C GLN A 831 23.03 43.79 -11.69
N ILE A 832 22.56 44.96 -11.95
CA ILE A 832 22.72 46.16 -11.09
C ILE A 832 21.31 46.70 -10.82
N ASN A 833 20.93 46.81 -9.56
CA ASN A 833 19.59 47.23 -9.11
C ASN A 833 18.49 46.47 -9.89
N ASN A 834 18.61 45.12 -10.02
CA ASN A 834 17.72 44.23 -10.76
C ASN A 834 17.66 44.42 -12.28
N ARG A 835 18.54 45.21 -12.88
CA ARG A 835 18.66 45.37 -14.34
C ARG A 835 19.85 44.58 -14.87
N ALA A 836 19.62 43.77 -15.89
CA ALA A 836 20.69 42.98 -16.50
C ALA A 836 21.70 43.91 -17.19
N CYS A 837 22.99 43.69 -16.88
CA CYS A 837 24.10 44.46 -17.43
C CYS A 837 24.99 43.63 -18.35
N GLY A 838 25.13 42.34 -18.15
CA GLY A 838 25.95 41.49 -18.99
C GLY A 838 26.24 40.13 -18.31
N VAL A 839 27.25 39.44 -18.82
CA VAL A 839 27.67 38.13 -18.33
C VAL A 839 29.18 38.16 -18.09
N VAL A 840 29.63 37.58 -17.00
CA VAL A 840 31.04 37.40 -16.65
C VAL A 840 31.32 35.93 -16.44
N THR A 841 32.31 35.39 -17.14
CA THR A 841 32.73 33.99 -16.98
C THR A 841 33.64 33.88 -15.77
N VAL A 842 33.25 33.04 -14.79
CA VAL A 842 34.02 32.78 -13.57
C VAL A 842 34.40 31.30 -13.46
N PRO A 843 35.54 30.94 -12.83
CA PRO A 843 35.87 29.53 -12.60
C PRO A 843 34.80 28.84 -11.76
N SER A 844 34.43 27.60 -12.13
CA SER A 844 33.37 26.86 -11.47
C SER A 844 33.62 26.60 -9.98
N GLN A 845 34.91 26.51 -9.59
CA GLN A 845 35.31 26.30 -8.21
C GLN A 845 34.88 27.43 -7.28
N VAL A 846 34.78 28.65 -7.79
CA VAL A 846 34.42 29.86 -7.02
C VAL A 846 32.99 30.35 -7.29
N ALA A 847 32.28 29.73 -8.20
CA ALA A 847 30.94 30.15 -8.65
C ALA A 847 29.85 30.12 -7.56
N GLN A 848 30.11 29.48 -6.42
CA GLN A 848 29.20 29.43 -5.26
C GLN A 848 29.59 30.40 -4.15
N ASP A 849 30.78 31.00 -4.23
CA ASP A 849 31.30 31.95 -3.26
C ASP A 849 30.98 33.38 -3.69
N VAL A 850 30.11 34.04 -2.92
CA VAL A 850 29.63 35.39 -3.25
C VAL A 850 30.78 36.43 -3.28
N ASP A 851 31.77 36.30 -2.43
CA ASP A 851 32.84 37.28 -2.30
C ASP A 851 33.84 37.13 -3.45
N GLN A 852 34.21 35.90 -3.82
CA GLN A 852 35.07 35.63 -4.94
C GLN A 852 34.41 35.97 -6.27
N VAL A 853 33.12 35.59 -6.47
CA VAL A 853 32.38 35.99 -7.69
C VAL A 853 32.25 37.51 -7.77
N ARG A 854 31.97 38.20 -6.65
CA ARG A 854 31.91 39.65 -6.58
C ARG A 854 33.22 40.26 -7.03
N GLN A 855 34.35 39.78 -6.49
CA GLN A 855 35.67 40.30 -6.84
C GLN A 855 35.97 40.12 -8.33
N LEU A 856 35.77 38.91 -8.89
CA LEU A 856 35.98 38.63 -10.31
C LEU A 856 35.09 39.48 -11.24
N VAL A 857 33.87 39.75 -10.81
CA VAL A 857 32.96 40.64 -11.57
C VAL A 857 33.46 42.08 -11.54
N LEU A 858 33.91 42.59 -10.39
CA LEU A 858 34.45 43.93 -10.26
C LEU A 858 35.74 44.15 -11.07
N GLU A 859 36.58 43.16 -11.15
CA GLU A 859 37.82 43.14 -11.94
C GLU A 859 37.58 42.94 -13.45
N SER A 860 36.41 42.49 -13.84
CA SER A 860 36.04 42.28 -15.25
C SER A 860 35.84 43.60 -15.99
N PRO A 861 35.94 43.60 -17.33
CA PRO A 861 35.64 44.80 -18.15
C PRO A 861 34.23 45.36 -17.91
N LEU A 862 33.28 44.49 -17.63
CA LEU A 862 31.88 44.84 -17.30
C LEU A 862 31.78 45.53 -15.93
N GLY A 863 32.49 45.01 -14.93
CA GLY A 863 32.52 45.63 -13.58
C GLY A 863 33.21 47.00 -13.60
N LEU A 864 34.35 47.10 -14.30
CA LEU A 864 35.07 48.35 -14.48
C LEU A 864 34.22 49.41 -15.20
N GLN A 865 33.39 49.00 -16.15
CA GLN A 865 32.53 49.91 -16.91
C GLN A 865 31.32 50.42 -16.10
N HIS A 866 30.69 49.56 -15.30
CA HIS A 866 29.39 49.84 -14.69
C HIS A 866 29.40 49.98 -13.17
N LEU A 867 30.43 49.50 -12.47
CA LEU A 867 30.51 49.44 -11.00
C LEU A 867 31.68 50.22 -10.39
N ALA A 868 32.65 50.68 -11.19
CA ALA A 868 33.87 51.33 -10.75
C ALA A 868 33.64 52.60 -9.93
N THR A 869 32.55 53.34 -10.21
CA THR A 869 32.22 54.62 -9.55
C THR A 869 31.05 54.53 -8.58
N SER A 870 30.43 53.32 -8.45
CA SER A 870 29.21 53.13 -7.68
C SER A 870 29.53 52.60 -6.25
N THR A 871 28.83 53.11 -5.24
CA THR A 871 28.91 52.59 -3.87
C THR A 871 28.03 51.32 -3.78
N ILE A 872 28.69 50.16 -3.66
CA ILE A 872 27.99 48.86 -3.56
C ILE A 872 27.53 48.62 -2.11
N LYS A 873 26.20 48.58 -1.90
CA LYS A 873 25.61 48.27 -0.60
C LYS A 873 25.61 46.75 -0.34
N LYS A 874 25.29 45.95 -1.36
CA LYS A 874 25.17 44.49 -1.23
C LYS A 874 25.36 43.83 -2.58
N ALA A 875 26.01 42.65 -2.58
CA ALA A 875 26.00 41.71 -3.69
C ALA A 875 25.21 40.48 -3.29
N ILE A 876 24.27 40.03 -4.13
CA ILE A 876 23.41 38.88 -3.87
C ILE A 876 23.67 37.86 -4.98
N LEU A 877 24.32 36.75 -4.64
CA LEU A 877 24.59 35.65 -5.57
C LEU A 877 23.47 34.61 -5.45
N SER A 878 22.97 34.18 -6.59
CA SER A 878 22.09 32.99 -6.73
C SER A 878 22.84 31.92 -7.49
N PRO A 879 23.49 30.97 -6.82
CA PRO A 879 24.27 29.91 -7.47
C PRO A 879 23.44 29.03 -8.42
N ARG A 880 22.17 28.78 -8.09
CA ARG A 880 21.26 27.97 -8.91
C ARG A 880 20.95 28.59 -10.27
N THR A 881 20.93 29.89 -10.36
CA THR A 881 20.62 30.63 -11.60
C THR A 881 21.84 31.26 -12.23
N ALA A 882 23.02 31.01 -11.64
CA ALA A 882 24.26 31.66 -12.03
C ALA A 882 24.08 33.18 -12.25
N LEU A 883 23.54 33.86 -11.23
CA LEU A 883 23.23 35.31 -11.29
C LEU A 883 23.78 36.00 -10.05
N ILE A 884 24.45 37.13 -10.27
CA ILE A 884 24.82 38.04 -9.19
C ILE A 884 24.15 39.39 -9.42
N ASN A 885 23.51 39.93 -8.37
CA ASN A 885 22.86 41.23 -8.41
C ASN A 885 23.55 42.18 -7.42
N PHE A 886 24.05 43.30 -7.92
CA PHE A 886 24.64 44.37 -7.14
C PHE A 886 23.57 45.42 -6.82
N LEU A 887 23.35 45.66 -5.55
CA LEU A 887 22.58 46.79 -5.07
C LEU A 887 23.53 47.97 -4.82
N VAL A 888 23.42 49.01 -5.62
CA VAL A 888 24.27 50.22 -5.59
C VAL A 888 23.43 51.42 -5.20
N GLU A 889 24.12 52.42 -4.54
CA GLU A 889 23.59 53.76 -4.38
C GLU A 889 23.83 54.54 -5.68
N ASP A 890 22.83 55.30 -6.11
CA ASP A 890 22.93 56.21 -7.24
C ASP A 890 23.82 57.38 -6.92
#